data_49d6bb63b3b92f16a42d31ea7b9a5428
#
_entry.id   49d6bb63b3b92f16a42d31ea7b9a5428
#
_cell.length_a   1.000
_cell.length_b   1.000
_cell.length_c   1.000
_cell.angle_alpha   90.00
_cell.angle_beta   90.00
_cell.angle_gamma   90.00
#
_symmetry.space_group_name_H-M   'P 1'
#
loop_
_entity.id
_entity.type
_entity.pdbx_description
1 polymer ?
#
loop_
_entity_poly.entity_id
_entity_poly.type
_entity_poly.pdbx_seq_one_letter_code
_entity_poly.pdbx_strand_id
1 'polypeptide(L)'
;MQTSIGSNSTTTDDGVKCIKNERQALLAFKQGLVDEHGWLSSWGSEEEKKNCCEWEGVQCSNTTGHITVLNLTTYSYDLYFILRGNLSPSLFELQHLIYLDLSGNNFNLSHIPESIGSLNKIHHLDLNYCNLSGSLPSQLANLTSLQYLDLGYNNFNSVKNLEWLSHLSYLQYLDLSRIDLSKVNNDWLQYFPIINTSSTSLIYLNLGGNNLTTSAFEWLFNFSNSLVSLSLYSNQFRGPIPETFSCMTLLEELIFSNNQLEGGIPKSFGNLCKLRYLELYDNHLDGMLLELIGNLSGCLQLSLEELCLGGNKIKGPLPDMIKNFHSLRVLDLFNTQLSGTVPESIGLLSNLDGLYISSNSLNGTINESHFSTLSKLRGLGMSSSSLSINFSNDWIPPFQLQYIRLGSCKLGPSFPSWLKSHRNFSYLDISESGISDSIPEWFWNLSSRVVYVNLASNHISGNLPDLSTKFSHSFPPGIDLSKNELEGPLPVLPVNVTSINLSENRFSGSISSLCTITGGTIQFLDVSHNQLSGEFPDCITQWTSLEILNLANNHLVGKIPNSIGSLYYLESLALQNNSFSGEIPQSLGNCSALQFLDLNYNNFSGKIPTWIGERLSSLSFLLLRSNNFSGDIPLKLCWLKNITVLDLSNNNLSGNIPSCIQNLTTLAQKESSAIDYYFAVSYPDGNGYYKGFYVDKASVMWKGMERDYENGNLKTLKIIDLSSNKLTGKIPVEVSVLSGLVQLNLSRNQLTGWIPSKIGQMRQLESLDLSQNQLSGHLPGSMSQLNFLSTLNLSYNNFSWRIPLSTQMQSFNASAFVGNPLLCGLPLTPTCPGDEKSKSKSTDSGGKDNQEDTAEFWKSFKPGIELGAAIGFVGVLAVKLDHPWKHLCFLLFNNVRVRFSNLKDCLYLLVAAVGLLVTEHVSRLGRKLKLYEASVSS
;
A
#
# COMPACT_ATOMS: atom_id res chain seq x y z
N MET A 1 -3.79 10.12 -35.95
CA MET A 1 -3.98 10.94 -37.14
C MET A 1 -5.44 10.92 -37.53
N GLN A 2 -6.18 11.96 -37.20
CA GLN A 2 -7.55 12.16 -37.66
C GLN A 2 -7.48 12.89 -39.00
N THR A 3 -7.95 12.27 -40.08
CA THR A 3 -8.23 12.93 -41.34
C THR A 3 -9.74 12.99 -41.54
N SER A 4 -10.29 14.18 -41.34
CA SER A 4 -11.64 14.54 -41.77
C SER A 4 -11.67 14.61 -43.28
N ILE A 5 -12.53 13.83 -43.97
CA ILE A 5 -12.85 13.99 -45.35
C ILE A 5 -14.32 14.43 -45.45
N GLY A 6 -14.52 15.64 -45.90
CA GLY A 6 -15.84 16.21 -46.20
C GLY A 6 -16.52 15.56 -47.40
N SER A 7 -17.81 15.31 -47.27
CA SER A 7 -18.68 14.78 -48.29
C SER A 7 -19.37 15.89 -49.06
N ASN A 8 -19.30 15.85 -50.37
CA ASN A 8 -20.36 16.34 -51.26
C ASN A 8 -20.24 15.64 -52.60
N SER A 9 -21.16 14.73 -52.89
CA SER A 9 -21.72 14.57 -54.23
C SER A 9 -22.92 13.61 -54.22
N THR A 10 -24.04 14.11 -54.61
CA THR A 10 -25.26 13.35 -54.92
C THR A 10 -25.06 12.55 -56.22
N THR A 11 -25.03 11.22 -56.07
CA THR A 11 -25.34 10.26 -57.15
C THR A 11 -26.06 9.08 -56.47
N THR A 12 -27.18 8.67 -57.04
CA THR A 12 -27.94 7.47 -56.69
C THR A 12 -27.07 6.25 -56.96
N ASP A 13 -26.41 5.76 -55.90
CA ASP A 13 -25.60 4.56 -55.98
C ASP A 13 -26.40 3.44 -55.29
N ASP A 14 -26.66 2.35 -56.02
CA ASP A 14 -27.11 1.07 -55.43
C ASP A 14 -25.91 0.50 -54.65
N GLY A 15 -25.67 1.08 -53.48
CA GLY A 15 -24.53 0.75 -52.59
C GLY A 15 -24.47 -0.74 -52.31
N VAL A 16 -23.26 -1.28 -52.39
CA VAL A 16 -22.97 -2.68 -52.06
C VAL A 16 -23.57 -3.02 -50.71
N LYS A 17 -24.54 -3.94 -50.68
CA LYS A 17 -25.27 -4.28 -49.44
C LYS A 17 -24.53 -5.34 -48.64
N CYS A 18 -24.60 -5.24 -47.29
CA CYS A 18 -24.11 -6.21 -46.34
C CYS A 18 -24.55 -7.65 -46.67
N ILE A 19 -23.66 -8.61 -46.58
CA ILE A 19 -23.90 -10.02 -46.79
C ILE A 19 -24.82 -10.58 -45.68
N LYS A 20 -25.93 -11.21 -46.07
CA LYS A 20 -26.97 -11.67 -45.17
C LYS A 20 -26.46 -12.62 -44.08
N ASN A 21 -25.58 -13.57 -44.40
CA ASN A 21 -25.03 -14.53 -43.45
C ASN A 21 -24.13 -13.83 -42.43
N GLU A 22 -23.30 -12.89 -42.86
CA GLU A 22 -22.40 -12.12 -42.00
C GLU A 22 -23.20 -11.22 -41.05
N ARG A 23 -24.28 -10.60 -41.55
CA ARG A 23 -25.22 -9.88 -40.69
C ARG A 23 -25.84 -10.76 -39.61
N GLN A 24 -26.25 -12.01 -39.95
CA GLN A 24 -26.82 -12.97 -38.98
C GLN A 24 -25.79 -13.37 -37.95
N ALA A 25 -24.53 -13.56 -38.34
CA ALA A 25 -23.43 -13.87 -37.44
C ALA A 25 -23.21 -12.74 -36.40
N LEU A 26 -23.22 -11.47 -36.84
CA LEU A 26 -23.14 -10.33 -35.95
C LEU A 26 -24.34 -10.22 -34.99
N LEU A 27 -25.57 -10.47 -35.48
CA LEU A 27 -26.76 -10.46 -34.64
C LEU A 27 -26.74 -11.59 -33.60
N ALA A 28 -26.24 -12.78 -33.97
CA ALA A 28 -26.06 -13.90 -33.04
C ALA A 28 -24.98 -13.56 -31.99
N PHE A 29 -23.90 -12.88 -32.37
CA PHE A 29 -22.91 -12.37 -31.44
C PHE A 29 -23.52 -11.34 -30.48
N LYS A 30 -24.29 -10.35 -30.99
CA LYS A 30 -24.98 -9.35 -30.17
C LYS A 30 -25.92 -9.98 -29.14
N GLN A 31 -26.64 -11.07 -29.48
CA GLN A 31 -27.54 -11.74 -28.55
C GLN A 31 -26.85 -12.31 -27.31
N GLY A 32 -25.55 -12.61 -27.39
CA GLY A 32 -24.73 -13.07 -26.26
C GLY A 32 -24.18 -11.94 -25.39
N LEU A 33 -24.45 -10.68 -25.75
CA LEU A 33 -23.91 -9.51 -25.08
C LEU A 33 -24.96 -8.73 -24.29
N VAL A 34 -24.54 -8.12 -23.21
CA VAL A 34 -25.26 -7.13 -22.42
C VAL A 34 -24.68 -5.76 -22.77
N ASP A 35 -25.52 -4.90 -23.35
CA ASP A 35 -25.20 -3.55 -23.78
C ASP A 35 -26.07 -2.56 -22.99
N GLU A 36 -25.62 -2.18 -21.80
CA GLU A 36 -26.40 -1.34 -20.86
C GLU A 36 -26.56 0.10 -21.39
N HIS A 37 -25.68 0.53 -22.29
CA HIS A 37 -25.64 1.92 -22.80
C HIS A 37 -26.09 2.06 -24.25
N GLY A 38 -26.50 0.98 -24.88
CA GLY A 38 -27.06 1.01 -26.24
C GLY A 38 -26.03 1.30 -27.32
N TRP A 39 -24.76 0.97 -27.13
CA TRP A 39 -23.72 1.20 -28.15
C TRP A 39 -23.99 0.41 -29.41
N LEU A 40 -24.50 -0.79 -29.33
CA LEU A 40 -24.94 -1.61 -30.47
C LEU A 40 -26.37 -1.32 -30.91
N SER A 41 -26.92 -0.14 -30.62
CA SER A 41 -28.29 0.24 -30.96
C SER A 41 -28.54 0.32 -32.47
N SER A 42 -27.48 0.58 -33.25
CA SER A 42 -27.51 0.56 -34.71
C SER A 42 -27.67 -0.86 -35.30
N TRP A 43 -27.29 -1.90 -34.48
CA TRP A 43 -27.39 -3.30 -34.95
C TRP A 43 -28.80 -3.84 -34.77
N GLY A 44 -29.47 -4.19 -35.90
CA GLY A 44 -30.83 -4.70 -35.78
C GLY A 44 -31.29 -5.49 -37.01
N SER A 45 -32.48 -6.07 -36.92
CA SER A 45 -33.15 -6.82 -37.98
C SER A 45 -34.24 -6.00 -38.69
N GLU A 46 -34.57 -4.80 -38.15
CA GLU A 46 -35.58 -3.89 -38.69
C GLU A 46 -35.18 -3.41 -40.10
N GLU A 47 -36.15 -2.99 -40.92
CA GLU A 47 -35.94 -2.56 -42.32
C GLU A 47 -34.89 -1.45 -42.41
N GLU A 48 -34.93 -0.48 -41.51
CA GLU A 48 -34.01 0.67 -41.46
C GLU A 48 -32.57 0.29 -41.03
N LYS A 49 -32.37 -0.89 -40.42
CA LYS A 49 -31.09 -1.41 -39.93
C LYS A 49 -30.59 -2.63 -40.70
N LYS A 50 -31.12 -2.90 -41.89
CA LYS A 50 -30.75 -4.09 -42.67
C LYS A 50 -29.34 -4.07 -43.22
N ASN A 51 -28.77 -2.91 -43.41
CA ASN A 51 -27.40 -2.78 -43.94
C ASN A 51 -26.37 -2.77 -42.79
N CYS A 52 -25.74 -3.91 -42.51
CA CYS A 52 -24.75 -4.01 -41.42
C CYS A 52 -23.48 -3.20 -41.74
N CYS A 53 -23.25 -2.75 -42.92
CA CYS A 53 -22.13 -1.89 -43.26
C CYS A 53 -22.28 -0.46 -42.72
N GLU A 54 -23.47 -0.12 -42.24
CA GLU A 54 -23.78 1.17 -41.56
C GLU A 54 -23.83 1.04 -40.03
N TRP A 55 -23.57 -0.16 -39.51
CA TRP A 55 -23.59 -0.40 -38.09
C TRP A 55 -22.32 0.15 -37.41
N GLU A 56 -22.50 0.65 -36.20
CA GLU A 56 -21.39 1.12 -35.39
C GLU A 56 -20.32 0.05 -35.27
N GLY A 57 -19.06 0.39 -35.47
CA GLY A 57 -17.93 -0.51 -35.41
C GLY A 57 -17.75 -1.44 -36.63
N VAL A 58 -18.63 -1.45 -37.62
CA VAL A 58 -18.58 -2.34 -38.79
C VAL A 58 -18.20 -1.58 -40.06
N GLN A 59 -17.23 -2.14 -40.80
CA GLN A 59 -16.91 -1.65 -42.15
C GLN A 59 -16.90 -2.81 -43.15
N CYS A 60 -17.45 -2.57 -44.33
CA CYS A 60 -17.50 -3.55 -45.42
C CYS A 60 -16.59 -3.16 -46.59
N SER A 61 -16.26 -4.14 -47.40
CA SER A 61 -15.61 -3.94 -48.69
C SER A 61 -16.57 -3.26 -49.66
N ASN A 62 -16.17 -2.14 -50.23
CA ASN A 62 -16.95 -1.36 -51.18
C ASN A 62 -17.22 -2.11 -52.51
N THR A 63 -16.53 -3.23 -52.73
CA THR A 63 -16.66 -4.02 -53.97
C THR A 63 -17.45 -5.29 -53.79
N THR A 64 -17.38 -5.92 -52.57
CA THR A 64 -17.97 -7.25 -52.34
C THR A 64 -19.07 -7.28 -51.29
N GLY A 65 -19.19 -6.24 -50.47
CA GLY A 65 -20.13 -6.17 -49.35
C GLY A 65 -19.79 -7.06 -48.15
N HIS A 66 -18.65 -7.76 -48.18
CA HIS A 66 -18.16 -8.52 -47.06
C HIS A 66 -17.64 -7.61 -45.93
N ILE A 67 -17.88 -7.98 -44.69
CA ILE A 67 -17.35 -7.30 -43.51
C ILE A 67 -15.83 -7.54 -43.44
N THR A 68 -15.09 -6.45 -43.47
CA THR A 68 -13.61 -6.46 -43.43
C THR A 68 -13.04 -5.91 -42.14
N VAL A 69 -13.78 -5.01 -41.45
CA VAL A 69 -13.39 -4.43 -40.16
C VAL A 69 -14.52 -4.58 -39.16
N LEU A 70 -14.18 -5.04 -37.98
CA LEU A 70 -15.03 -4.97 -36.80
C LEU A 70 -14.19 -4.37 -35.65
N ASN A 71 -14.59 -3.18 -35.23
CA ASN A 71 -13.96 -2.46 -34.14
C ASN A 71 -15.01 -2.13 -33.06
N LEU A 72 -14.93 -2.82 -31.92
CA LEU A 72 -15.77 -2.62 -30.75
C LEU A 72 -14.93 -2.28 -29.51
N THR A 73 -13.80 -1.62 -29.69
CA THR A 73 -12.93 -1.19 -28.59
C THR A 73 -13.60 -0.16 -27.69
N THR A 74 -13.43 -0.30 -26.38
CA THR A 74 -14.00 0.59 -25.37
C THR A 74 -12.93 1.38 -24.61
N TYR A 75 -11.84 1.73 -25.25
CA TYR A 75 -10.81 2.61 -24.67
C TYR A 75 -11.33 4.03 -24.44
N SER A 76 -12.35 4.16 -23.59
CA SER A 76 -12.73 5.43 -22.99
C SER A 76 -12.36 5.37 -21.50
N TYR A 77 -11.79 6.45 -20.97
CA TYR A 77 -11.58 6.62 -19.53
C TYR A 77 -12.89 6.57 -18.72
N ASP A 78 -14.02 6.55 -19.40
CA ASP A 78 -15.35 6.33 -18.84
C ASP A 78 -15.66 4.83 -18.90
N LEU A 79 -15.56 4.14 -17.75
CA LEU A 79 -15.92 2.73 -17.54
C LEU A 79 -17.38 2.37 -17.92
N TYR A 80 -18.12 3.32 -18.49
CA TYR A 80 -19.56 3.23 -18.75
C TYR A 80 -19.96 2.50 -20.04
N PHE A 81 -19.03 2.21 -20.94
CA PHE A 81 -19.37 1.64 -22.26
C PHE A 81 -18.89 0.20 -22.48
N ILE A 82 -18.67 -0.55 -21.43
CA ILE A 82 -18.14 -1.91 -21.52
C ILE A 82 -19.25 -2.88 -21.94
N LEU A 83 -19.08 -3.54 -23.10
CA LEU A 83 -19.90 -4.69 -23.48
C LEU A 83 -19.57 -5.87 -22.57
N ARG A 84 -20.61 -6.54 -22.06
CA ARG A 84 -20.45 -7.70 -21.18
C ARG A 84 -21.15 -8.91 -21.80
N GLY A 85 -20.65 -10.12 -21.60
CA GLY A 85 -21.29 -11.33 -22.08
C GLY A 85 -20.31 -12.42 -22.47
N ASN A 86 -20.66 -13.21 -23.48
CA ASN A 86 -19.84 -14.32 -23.95
C ASN A 86 -19.28 -14.06 -25.34
N LEU A 87 -18.01 -14.45 -25.57
CA LEU A 87 -17.42 -14.43 -26.90
C LEU A 87 -18.00 -15.58 -27.76
N SER A 88 -19.00 -15.27 -28.58
CA SER A 88 -19.73 -16.25 -29.38
C SER A 88 -18.90 -16.76 -30.56
N PRO A 89 -18.89 -18.09 -30.85
CA PRO A 89 -18.28 -18.66 -32.05
C PRO A 89 -18.83 -18.11 -33.36
N SER A 90 -20.06 -17.58 -33.38
CA SER A 90 -20.68 -16.97 -34.55
C SER A 90 -19.89 -15.80 -35.14
N LEU A 91 -19.14 -15.09 -34.30
CA LEU A 91 -18.28 -13.99 -34.73
C LEU A 91 -17.22 -14.45 -35.75
N PHE A 92 -16.70 -15.66 -35.57
CA PHE A 92 -15.63 -16.22 -36.40
C PHE A 92 -16.14 -16.84 -37.73
N GLU A 93 -17.45 -16.72 -38.02
CA GLU A 93 -18.02 -17.00 -39.35
C GLU A 93 -17.70 -15.87 -40.37
N LEU A 94 -17.22 -14.72 -39.90
CA LEU A 94 -16.83 -13.57 -40.73
C LEU A 94 -15.47 -13.79 -41.38
N GLN A 95 -15.38 -14.75 -42.32
CA GLN A 95 -14.12 -15.19 -42.94
C GLN A 95 -13.39 -14.14 -43.80
N HIS A 96 -13.98 -12.97 -43.98
CA HIS A 96 -13.41 -11.88 -44.76
C HIS A 96 -12.83 -10.76 -43.85
N LEU A 97 -12.89 -10.92 -42.52
CA LEU A 97 -12.30 -9.97 -41.61
C LEU A 97 -10.79 -9.84 -41.86
N ILE A 98 -10.36 -8.60 -41.91
CA ILE A 98 -8.95 -8.18 -41.98
C ILE A 98 -8.55 -7.56 -40.64
N TYR A 99 -9.51 -6.91 -39.96
CA TYR A 99 -9.30 -6.21 -38.70
C TYR A 99 -10.40 -6.60 -37.69
N LEU A 100 -10.00 -7.09 -36.51
CA LEU A 100 -10.87 -7.38 -35.39
C LEU A 100 -10.27 -6.81 -34.10
N ASP A 101 -10.98 -5.87 -33.48
CA ASP A 101 -10.62 -5.26 -32.22
C ASP A 101 -11.83 -5.30 -31.28
N LEU A 102 -11.73 -6.07 -30.22
CA LEU A 102 -12.70 -6.21 -29.14
C LEU A 102 -12.16 -5.74 -27.79
N SER A 103 -11.01 -5.08 -27.78
CA SER A 103 -10.28 -4.71 -26.58
C SER A 103 -11.11 -3.87 -25.60
N GLY A 104 -10.83 -4.04 -24.30
CA GLY A 104 -11.49 -3.31 -23.23
C GLY A 104 -12.89 -3.81 -22.82
N ASN A 105 -13.41 -4.88 -23.42
CA ASN A 105 -14.72 -5.46 -23.10
C ASN A 105 -14.63 -6.58 -22.04
N ASN A 106 -15.75 -7.02 -21.50
CA ASN A 106 -15.77 -8.07 -20.48
C ASN A 106 -16.53 -9.30 -20.97
N PHE A 107 -15.82 -10.29 -21.49
CA PHE A 107 -16.42 -11.55 -21.95
C PHE A 107 -16.54 -12.63 -20.87
N ASN A 108 -16.67 -12.25 -19.61
CA ASN A 108 -17.09 -13.09 -18.50
C ASN A 108 -16.33 -14.43 -18.40
N LEU A 109 -14.99 -14.37 -18.47
CA LEU A 109 -14.09 -15.53 -18.46
C LEU A 109 -14.36 -16.53 -19.61
N SER A 110 -14.94 -16.12 -20.74
CA SER A 110 -15.10 -16.94 -21.93
C SER A 110 -13.74 -17.44 -22.45
N HIS A 111 -13.77 -18.58 -23.13
CA HIS A 111 -12.59 -19.09 -23.84
C HIS A 111 -12.56 -18.54 -25.27
N ILE A 112 -11.38 -18.40 -25.85
CA ILE A 112 -11.26 -18.15 -27.28
C ILE A 112 -11.68 -19.43 -28.03
N PRO A 113 -12.74 -19.40 -28.86
CA PRO A 113 -13.19 -20.59 -29.57
C PRO A 113 -12.18 -21.05 -30.64
N GLU A 114 -12.09 -22.36 -30.87
CA GLU A 114 -11.23 -22.94 -31.93
C GLU A 114 -11.58 -22.42 -33.33
N SER A 115 -12.84 -22.00 -33.55
CA SER A 115 -13.30 -21.38 -34.78
C SER A 115 -12.57 -20.08 -35.17
N ILE A 116 -11.81 -19.46 -34.24
CA ILE A 116 -10.94 -18.32 -34.57
C ILE A 116 -9.99 -18.63 -35.71
N GLY A 117 -9.54 -19.90 -35.84
CA GLY A 117 -8.66 -20.32 -36.94
C GLY A 117 -9.30 -20.26 -38.33
N SER A 118 -10.59 -19.92 -38.46
CA SER A 118 -11.25 -19.70 -39.77
C SER A 118 -10.95 -18.30 -40.35
N LEU A 119 -10.46 -17.36 -39.53
CA LEU A 119 -10.16 -15.98 -39.94
C LEU A 119 -8.79 -15.88 -40.67
N ASN A 120 -8.59 -16.65 -41.70
CA ASN A 120 -7.29 -16.77 -42.36
C ASN A 120 -6.81 -15.50 -43.11
N LYS A 121 -7.69 -14.50 -43.29
CA LYS A 121 -7.39 -13.20 -43.90
C LYS A 121 -7.07 -12.11 -42.89
N ILE A 122 -7.14 -12.41 -41.60
CA ILE A 122 -6.97 -11.40 -40.58
C ILE A 122 -5.51 -10.91 -40.51
N HIS A 123 -5.35 -9.59 -40.41
CA HIS A 123 -4.05 -8.93 -40.24
C HIS A 123 -3.90 -8.32 -38.87
N HIS A 124 -5.03 -7.94 -38.26
CA HIS A 124 -5.06 -7.31 -36.93
C HIS A 124 -6.08 -8.00 -36.05
N LEU A 125 -5.62 -8.52 -34.92
CA LEU A 125 -6.43 -9.16 -33.87
C LEU A 125 -6.06 -8.57 -32.51
N ASP A 126 -6.99 -7.81 -31.93
CA ASP A 126 -6.86 -7.24 -30.59
C ASP A 126 -7.96 -7.76 -29.68
N LEU A 127 -7.56 -8.50 -28.64
CA LEU A 127 -8.38 -9.03 -27.56
C LEU A 127 -7.85 -8.60 -26.18
N ASN A 128 -7.12 -7.48 -26.12
CA ASN A 128 -6.52 -6.97 -24.91
C ASN A 128 -7.60 -6.62 -23.88
N TYR A 129 -7.33 -6.93 -22.59
CA TYR A 129 -8.21 -6.55 -21.48
C TYR A 129 -9.68 -6.98 -21.67
N CYS A 130 -9.89 -8.20 -22.17
CA CYS A 130 -11.22 -8.74 -22.53
C CYS A 130 -11.82 -9.66 -21.46
N ASN A 131 -11.16 -9.86 -20.31
CA ASN A 131 -11.55 -10.83 -19.27
C ASN A 131 -11.82 -12.23 -19.84
N LEU A 132 -10.95 -12.68 -20.77
CA LEU A 132 -10.95 -14.00 -21.35
C LEU A 132 -10.19 -15.00 -20.44
N SER A 133 -10.47 -16.29 -20.55
CA SER A 133 -9.84 -17.32 -19.73
C SER A 133 -9.51 -18.61 -20.49
N GLY A 134 -8.96 -19.59 -19.80
CA GLY A 134 -8.69 -20.91 -20.34
C GLY A 134 -7.35 -21.04 -21.05
N SER A 135 -7.28 -21.90 -22.08
CA SER A 135 -6.07 -22.12 -22.88
C SER A 135 -6.15 -21.38 -24.21
N LEU A 136 -5.01 -20.98 -24.75
CA LEU A 136 -4.91 -20.45 -26.11
C LEU A 136 -5.11 -21.60 -27.11
N PRO A 137 -6.04 -21.47 -28.09
CA PRO A 137 -6.29 -22.52 -29.06
C PRO A 137 -5.14 -22.62 -30.07
N SER A 138 -4.73 -23.86 -30.38
CA SER A 138 -3.68 -24.13 -31.40
C SER A 138 -4.07 -23.64 -32.80
N GLN A 139 -5.36 -23.47 -33.07
CA GLN A 139 -5.90 -22.93 -34.31
C GLN A 139 -5.48 -21.50 -34.62
N LEU A 140 -4.94 -20.76 -33.64
CA LEU A 140 -4.25 -19.49 -33.90
C LEU A 140 -3.13 -19.62 -34.94
N ALA A 141 -2.52 -20.81 -35.07
CA ALA A 141 -1.54 -21.12 -36.11
C ALA A 141 -2.05 -20.92 -37.55
N ASN A 142 -3.37 -20.97 -37.77
CA ASN A 142 -4.00 -20.81 -39.09
C ASN A 142 -4.08 -19.35 -39.53
N LEU A 143 -3.82 -18.39 -38.64
CA LEU A 143 -3.88 -16.95 -38.89
C LEU A 143 -2.59 -16.46 -39.58
N THR A 144 -2.17 -17.13 -40.63
CA THR A 144 -0.85 -16.94 -41.27
C THR A 144 -0.62 -15.54 -41.86
N SER A 145 -1.68 -14.74 -42.07
CA SER A 145 -1.60 -13.35 -42.56
C SER A 145 -1.46 -12.32 -41.40
N LEU A 146 -1.49 -12.77 -40.15
CA LEU A 146 -1.54 -11.90 -38.98
C LEU A 146 -0.27 -11.06 -38.84
N GLN A 147 -0.44 -9.75 -38.63
CA GLN A 147 0.63 -8.77 -38.44
C GLN A 147 0.60 -8.19 -37.02
N TYR A 148 -0.59 -8.07 -36.43
CA TYR A 148 -0.81 -7.51 -35.12
C TYR A 148 -1.60 -8.51 -34.26
N LEU A 149 -1.06 -8.87 -33.11
CA LEU A 149 -1.70 -9.75 -32.13
C LEU A 149 -1.52 -9.19 -30.72
N ASP A 150 -2.65 -8.83 -30.10
CA ASP A 150 -2.69 -8.49 -28.69
C ASP A 150 -3.67 -9.39 -27.94
N LEU A 151 -3.14 -10.15 -26.99
CA LEU A 151 -3.89 -11.03 -26.08
C LEU A 151 -3.66 -10.63 -24.61
N GLY A 152 -3.00 -9.53 -24.37
CA GLY A 152 -2.55 -9.07 -23.05
C GLY A 152 -3.70 -8.83 -22.08
N TYR A 153 -3.37 -8.81 -20.80
CA TYR A 153 -4.29 -8.50 -19.68
C TYR A 153 -5.55 -9.37 -19.65
N ASN A 154 -5.41 -10.66 -19.93
CA ASN A 154 -6.46 -11.65 -19.83
C ASN A 154 -6.16 -12.70 -18.74
N ASN A 155 -7.13 -13.55 -18.40
CA ASN A 155 -7.03 -14.55 -17.33
C ASN A 155 -6.68 -15.95 -17.87
N PHE A 156 -5.78 -16.06 -18.85
CA PHE A 156 -5.36 -17.36 -19.38
C PHE A 156 -4.50 -18.08 -18.33
N ASN A 157 -5.00 -19.18 -17.78
CA ASN A 157 -4.40 -19.88 -16.64
C ASN A 157 -3.77 -21.24 -17.00
N SER A 158 -3.78 -21.61 -18.26
CA SER A 158 -3.32 -22.92 -18.74
C SER A 158 -2.56 -22.87 -20.06
N VAL A 159 -1.82 -21.81 -20.30
CA VAL A 159 -0.93 -21.73 -21.46
C VAL A 159 0.17 -22.77 -21.28
N LYS A 160 0.17 -23.81 -22.14
CA LYS A 160 1.12 -24.93 -22.05
C LYS A 160 2.25 -24.82 -23.05
N ASN A 161 1.98 -24.28 -24.23
CA ASN A 161 2.97 -24.03 -25.26
C ASN A 161 2.54 -22.83 -26.13
N LEU A 162 3.47 -22.30 -26.89
CA LEU A 162 3.30 -21.21 -27.85
C LEU A 162 3.75 -21.64 -29.26
N GLU A 163 3.71 -22.95 -29.58
CA GLU A 163 4.15 -23.51 -30.87
C GLU A 163 3.41 -22.91 -32.05
N TRP A 164 2.14 -22.51 -31.86
CA TRP A 164 1.34 -21.86 -32.88
C TRP A 164 1.94 -20.54 -33.40
N LEU A 165 2.73 -19.82 -32.56
CA LEU A 165 3.43 -18.59 -33.01
C LEU A 165 4.41 -18.86 -34.16
N SER A 166 4.95 -20.07 -34.26
CA SER A 166 5.90 -20.44 -35.32
C SER A 166 5.33 -20.35 -36.75
N HIS A 167 4.02 -20.34 -36.86
CA HIS A 167 3.31 -20.25 -38.15
C HIS A 167 3.00 -18.80 -38.56
N LEU A 168 3.18 -17.82 -37.66
CA LEU A 168 2.83 -16.42 -37.88
C LEU A 168 4.01 -15.62 -38.44
N SER A 169 4.46 -15.95 -39.63
CA SER A 169 5.69 -15.37 -40.20
C SER A 169 5.63 -13.88 -40.55
N TYR A 170 4.44 -13.29 -40.62
CA TYR A 170 4.23 -11.86 -40.91
C TYR A 170 4.01 -11.01 -39.67
N LEU A 171 4.07 -11.65 -38.45
CA LEU A 171 3.78 -10.95 -37.21
C LEU A 171 4.81 -9.85 -36.92
N GLN A 172 4.32 -8.62 -36.71
CA GLN A 172 5.10 -7.42 -36.41
C GLN A 172 4.91 -6.94 -34.99
N TYR A 173 3.70 -7.09 -34.43
CA TYR A 173 3.32 -6.69 -33.11
C TYR A 173 2.81 -7.90 -32.33
N LEU A 174 3.37 -8.15 -31.15
CA LEU A 174 2.95 -9.21 -30.25
C LEU A 174 2.90 -8.71 -28.81
N ASP A 175 1.69 -8.68 -28.23
CA ASP A 175 1.49 -8.47 -26.80
C ASP A 175 0.89 -9.72 -26.16
N LEU A 176 1.61 -10.30 -25.24
CA LEU A 176 1.22 -11.45 -24.40
C LEU A 176 1.36 -11.09 -22.91
N SER A 177 1.23 -9.81 -22.56
CA SER A 177 1.40 -9.36 -21.19
C SER A 177 0.31 -9.92 -20.26
N ARG A 178 0.70 -10.31 -19.02
CA ARG A 178 -0.18 -10.82 -17.97
C ARG A 178 -1.06 -12.03 -18.35
N ILE A 179 -0.51 -12.98 -19.12
CA ILE A 179 -1.21 -14.23 -19.47
C ILE A 179 -0.68 -15.49 -18.75
N ASP A 180 0.20 -15.33 -17.76
CA ASP A 180 0.87 -16.36 -16.96
C ASP A 180 1.58 -17.43 -17.79
N LEU A 181 2.74 -17.08 -18.31
CA LEU A 181 3.63 -18.00 -19.05
C LEU A 181 4.52 -18.86 -18.13
N SER A 182 4.35 -18.84 -16.81
CA SER A 182 5.20 -19.57 -15.85
C SER A 182 5.18 -21.08 -16.04
N LYS A 183 4.12 -21.63 -16.62
CA LYS A 183 3.94 -23.07 -16.88
C LYS A 183 4.36 -23.51 -18.28
N VAL A 184 4.72 -22.57 -19.11
CA VAL A 184 5.22 -22.88 -20.46
C VAL A 184 6.63 -23.45 -20.28
N ASN A 185 6.83 -24.71 -20.72
CA ASN A 185 8.11 -25.39 -20.63
C ASN A 185 9.20 -24.51 -21.24
N ASN A 186 10.38 -24.41 -20.64
CA ASN A 186 11.51 -23.65 -21.21
C ASN A 186 11.87 -24.08 -22.64
N ASP A 187 11.39 -25.26 -23.07
CA ASP A 187 11.54 -25.77 -24.41
C ASP A 187 10.78 -25.00 -25.51
N TRP A 188 9.72 -24.18 -25.14
CA TRP A 188 9.02 -23.35 -26.11
C TRP A 188 9.94 -22.32 -26.77
N LEU A 189 10.97 -21.92 -26.06
CA LEU A 189 12.03 -21.04 -26.54
C LEU A 189 12.81 -21.69 -27.71
N GLN A 190 12.81 -23.03 -27.82
CA GLN A 190 13.44 -23.77 -28.92
C GLN A 190 12.52 -23.93 -30.14
N TYR A 191 11.19 -23.84 -29.93
CA TYR A 191 10.18 -24.00 -31.00
C TYR A 191 9.82 -22.69 -31.72
N PHE A 192 10.19 -21.52 -31.18
CA PHE A 192 10.20 -20.33 -32.00
C PHE A 192 11.15 -20.62 -33.17
N PRO A 193 10.67 -20.56 -34.41
CA PRO A 193 11.53 -20.91 -35.50
C PRO A 193 12.78 -20.05 -35.38
N ILE A 194 13.92 -20.74 -35.43
CA ILE A 194 15.13 -20.13 -35.98
C ILE A 194 14.73 -19.79 -37.41
N ILE A 195 13.97 -18.71 -37.54
CA ILE A 195 13.61 -18.17 -38.83
C ILE A 195 14.94 -17.76 -39.41
N ASN A 196 15.38 -18.56 -40.38
CA ASN A 196 16.56 -18.30 -41.18
C ASN A 196 16.70 -16.78 -41.39
N THR A 197 17.59 -16.21 -40.68
CA THR A 197 18.44 -15.00 -40.75
C THR A 197 18.05 -13.85 -41.68
N SER A 198 16.90 -13.82 -42.37
CA SER A 198 16.54 -12.73 -43.31
C SER A 198 15.09 -12.22 -43.23
N SER A 199 14.24 -12.68 -42.33
CA SER A 199 12.84 -12.26 -42.28
C SER A 199 12.14 -12.32 -40.93
N THR A 200 12.81 -12.01 -39.79
CA THR A 200 12.08 -11.71 -38.56
C THR A 200 11.38 -10.38 -38.75
N SER A 201 10.05 -10.42 -38.82
CA SER A 201 9.24 -9.20 -38.98
C SER A 201 8.85 -8.56 -37.66
N LEU A 202 9.15 -9.21 -36.50
CA LEU A 202 8.70 -8.76 -35.21
C LEU A 202 9.42 -7.47 -34.78
N ILE A 203 8.64 -6.41 -34.60
CA ILE A 203 9.09 -5.04 -34.29
C ILE A 203 8.78 -4.71 -32.82
N TYR A 204 7.61 -5.12 -32.33
CA TYR A 204 7.13 -4.88 -30.98
C TYR A 204 6.89 -6.21 -30.25
N LEU A 205 7.44 -6.35 -29.05
CA LEU A 205 7.24 -7.50 -28.20
C LEU A 205 7.01 -7.07 -26.74
N ASN A 206 5.83 -7.41 -26.21
CA ASN A 206 5.51 -7.23 -24.80
C ASN A 206 5.23 -8.58 -24.12
N LEU A 207 6.05 -8.93 -23.13
CA LEU A 207 5.92 -10.12 -22.29
C LEU A 207 5.83 -9.76 -20.79
N GLY A 208 5.39 -8.56 -20.48
CA GLY A 208 5.27 -8.08 -19.10
C GLY A 208 4.31 -8.92 -18.25
N GLY A 209 4.59 -9.07 -16.93
CA GLY A 209 3.69 -9.70 -15.99
C GLY A 209 3.50 -11.22 -16.15
N ASN A 210 4.50 -11.95 -16.66
CA ASN A 210 4.38 -13.36 -17.03
C ASN A 210 5.18 -14.33 -16.16
N ASN A 211 5.76 -13.87 -15.04
CA ASN A 211 6.62 -14.68 -14.17
C ASN A 211 7.85 -15.28 -14.86
N LEU A 212 8.31 -14.68 -15.96
CA LEU A 212 9.50 -15.14 -16.71
C LEU A 212 10.77 -14.94 -15.89
N THR A 213 11.76 -15.80 -16.13
CA THR A 213 13.06 -15.74 -15.47
C THR A 213 14.17 -15.41 -16.47
N THR A 214 15.38 -15.21 -15.97
CA THR A 214 16.58 -14.86 -16.74
C THR A 214 16.90 -15.84 -17.88
N SER A 215 16.39 -17.07 -17.83
CA SER A 215 16.54 -18.06 -18.92
C SER A 215 15.90 -17.60 -20.24
N ALA A 216 14.97 -16.66 -20.22
CA ALA A 216 14.35 -16.12 -21.43
C ALA A 216 15.29 -15.19 -22.23
N PHE A 217 16.38 -14.69 -21.67
CA PHE A 217 17.29 -13.76 -22.36
C PHE A 217 17.93 -14.36 -23.61
N GLU A 218 18.40 -15.64 -23.53
CA GLU A 218 19.02 -16.29 -24.69
C GLU A 218 18.11 -16.31 -25.91
N TRP A 219 16.82 -16.55 -25.68
CA TRP A 219 15.84 -16.56 -26.75
C TRP A 219 15.57 -15.14 -27.34
N LEU A 220 15.47 -14.11 -26.48
CA LEU A 220 15.21 -12.74 -26.88
C LEU A 220 16.28 -12.22 -27.88
N PHE A 221 17.52 -12.66 -27.76
CA PHE A 221 18.61 -12.24 -28.64
C PHE A 221 18.46 -12.74 -30.09
N ASN A 222 17.58 -13.71 -30.37
CA ASN A 222 17.23 -14.09 -31.73
C ASN A 222 16.53 -12.98 -32.52
N PHE A 223 15.93 -12.00 -31.81
CA PHE A 223 15.27 -10.83 -32.42
C PHE A 223 16.14 -9.56 -32.44
N SER A 224 17.43 -9.69 -32.20
CA SER A 224 18.36 -8.56 -32.08
C SER A 224 18.37 -7.63 -33.31
N ASN A 225 18.03 -8.12 -34.48
CA ASN A 225 18.04 -7.36 -35.75
C ASN A 225 16.67 -6.79 -36.18
N SER A 226 15.59 -6.97 -35.38
CA SER A 226 14.24 -6.57 -35.77
C SER A 226 13.49 -5.74 -34.74
N LEU A 227 13.70 -6.03 -33.44
CA LEU A 227 12.95 -5.37 -32.37
C LEU A 227 13.30 -3.88 -32.26
N VAL A 228 12.22 -3.09 -32.20
CA VAL A 228 12.22 -1.66 -31.94
C VAL A 228 11.70 -1.39 -30.52
N SER A 229 10.68 -2.13 -30.06
CA SER A 229 10.17 -2.04 -28.70
C SER A 229 10.19 -3.42 -28.01
N LEU A 230 10.76 -3.47 -26.81
CA LEU A 230 10.81 -4.65 -25.96
C LEU A 230 10.38 -4.31 -24.53
N SER A 231 9.28 -4.91 -24.11
CA SER A 231 8.76 -4.75 -22.75
C SER A 231 8.74 -6.09 -21.99
N LEU A 232 9.42 -6.11 -20.83
CA LEU A 232 9.58 -7.25 -19.94
C LEU A 232 9.22 -6.90 -18.49
N TYR A 233 8.40 -5.88 -18.27
CA TYR A 233 8.04 -5.39 -16.93
C TYR A 233 7.36 -6.48 -16.07
N SER A 234 7.46 -6.34 -14.76
CA SER A 234 6.76 -7.20 -13.79
C SER A 234 7.00 -8.70 -14.02
N ASN A 235 8.26 -9.10 -14.15
CA ASN A 235 8.69 -10.48 -14.25
C ASN A 235 9.63 -10.87 -13.09
N GLN A 236 10.34 -12.00 -13.19
CA GLN A 236 11.27 -12.48 -12.18
C GLN A 236 12.73 -12.53 -12.70
N PHE A 237 13.09 -11.58 -13.57
CA PHE A 237 14.47 -11.46 -14.07
C PHE A 237 15.41 -11.08 -12.92
N ARG A 238 16.53 -11.79 -12.79
CA ARG A 238 17.52 -11.65 -11.72
C ARG A 238 18.93 -11.52 -12.28
N GLY A 239 19.85 -11.00 -11.42
CA GLY A 239 21.24 -10.79 -11.77
C GLY A 239 21.46 -9.58 -12.68
N PRO A 240 22.65 -9.44 -13.27
CA PRO A 240 23.00 -8.27 -14.06
C PRO A 240 22.27 -8.23 -15.41
N ILE A 241 22.05 -7.00 -15.91
CA ILE A 241 21.57 -6.80 -17.28
C ILE A 241 22.63 -7.31 -18.26
N PRO A 242 22.31 -8.25 -19.19
CA PRO A 242 23.30 -8.77 -20.14
C PRO A 242 23.83 -7.71 -21.12
N GLU A 243 25.15 -7.71 -21.32
CA GLU A 243 25.83 -6.88 -22.34
C GLU A 243 25.26 -7.09 -23.76
N THR A 244 24.72 -8.28 -24.02
CA THR A 244 24.17 -8.67 -25.33
C THR A 244 23.00 -7.82 -25.79
N PHE A 245 22.28 -7.15 -24.89
CA PHE A 245 21.23 -6.20 -25.28
C PHE A 245 21.75 -5.06 -26.15
N SER A 246 23.04 -4.71 -26.04
CA SER A 246 23.66 -3.72 -26.90
C SER A 246 23.74 -4.11 -28.40
N CYS A 247 23.53 -5.40 -28.72
CA CYS A 247 23.44 -5.86 -30.09
C CYS A 247 22.08 -5.53 -30.74
N MET A 248 21.06 -5.16 -29.94
CA MET A 248 19.73 -4.77 -30.43
C MET A 248 19.72 -3.30 -30.87
N THR A 249 20.46 -2.96 -31.90
CA THR A 249 20.73 -1.58 -32.33
C THR A 249 19.54 -0.83 -32.92
N LEU A 250 18.42 -1.54 -33.15
CA LEU A 250 17.15 -0.94 -33.61
C LEU A 250 16.23 -0.52 -32.47
N LEU A 251 16.53 -0.93 -31.22
CA LEU A 251 15.67 -0.59 -30.07
C LEU A 251 15.54 0.92 -29.91
N GLU A 252 14.29 1.35 -29.81
CA GLU A 252 13.85 2.68 -29.40
C GLU A 252 13.27 2.66 -27.99
N GLU A 253 12.75 1.51 -27.53
CA GLU A 253 12.14 1.34 -26.23
C GLU A 253 12.59 0.04 -25.57
N LEU A 254 13.02 0.12 -24.30
CA LEU A 254 13.41 -1.01 -23.46
C LEU A 254 12.86 -0.87 -22.06
N ILE A 255 11.89 -1.73 -21.68
CA ILE A 255 11.19 -1.69 -20.40
C ILE A 255 11.48 -2.96 -19.60
N PHE A 256 12.17 -2.81 -18.46
CA PHE A 256 12.46 -3.87 -17.48
C PHE A 256 11.92 -3.58 -16.08
N SER A 257 11.04 -2.65 -15.95
CA SER A 257 10.50 -2.20 -14.66
C SER A 257 9.90 -3.35 -13.84
N ASN A 258 9.92 -3.25 -12.48
CA ASN A 258 9.36 -4.25 -11.58
C ASN A 258 9.95 -5.66 -11.79
N ASN A 259 11.27 -5.79 -11.66
CA ASN A 259 11.99 -7.05 -11.70
C ASN A 259 12.95 -7.17 -10.50
N GLN A 260 13.91 -8.08 -10.55
CA GLN A 260 14.91 -8.28 -9.51
C GLN A 260 16.33 -8.17 -10.10
N LEU A 261 16.53 -7.30 -11.10
CA LEU A 261 17.81 -7.07 -11.75
C LEU A 261 18.79 -6.41 -10.76
N GLU A 262 20.05 -6.79 -10.81
CA GLU A 262 21.12 -6.38 -9.90
C GLU A 262 22.29 -5.75 -10.67
N GLY A 263 23.21 -5.10 -9.95
CA GLY A 263 24.36 -4.45 -10.54
C GLY A 263 24.05 -3.17 -11.28
N GLY A 264 24.91 -2.80 -12.23
CA GLY A 264 24.81 -1.56 -12.99
C GLY A 264 24.24 -1.72 -14.39
N ILE A 265 24.14 -0.60 -15.10
CA ILE A 265 23.79 -0.59 -16.53
C ILE A 265 25.08 -0.90 -17.33
N PRO A 266 25.02 -1.83 -18.31
CA PRO A 266 26.20 -2.16 -19.14
C PRO A 266 26.73 -0.96 -19.90
N LYS A 267 28.06 -0.83 -19.97
CA LYS A 267 28.74 0.28 -20.69
C LYS A 267 28.45 0.28 -22.18
N SER A 268 28.17 -0.88 -22.74
CA SER A 268 27.83 -1.05 -24.16
C SER A 268 26.50 -0.39 -24.55
N PHE A 269 25.61 -0.08 -23.58
CA PHE A 269 24.34 0.63 -23.82
C PHE A 269 24.56 2.04 -24.42
N GLY A 270 25.70 2.69 -24.15
CA GLY A 270 26.08 3.95 -24.78
C GLY A 270 26.09 3.91 -26.32
N ASN A 271 26.11 2.69 -26.92
CA ASN A 271 26.08 2.49 -28.37
C ASN A 271 24.66 2.26 -28.95
N LEU A 272 23.61 2.24 -28.11
CA LEU A 272 22.22 2.10 -28.57
C LEU A 272 21.68 3.45 -29.10
N CYS A 273 22.14 3.84 -30.29
CA CYS A 273 21.94 5.19 -30.85
C CYS A 273 20.48 5.54 -31.18
N LYS A 274 19.55 4.56 -31.18
CA LYS A 274 18.14 4.77 -31.43
C LYS A 274 17.28 4.74 -30.17
N LEU A 275 17.84 4.27 -29.05
CA LEU A 275 17.07 4.13 -27.81
C LEU A 275 16.63 5.50 -27.30
N ARG A 276 15.32 5.64 -27.09
CA ARG A 276 14.65 6.85 -26.60
C ARG A 276 14.06 6.66 -25.22
N TYR A 277 13.57 5.45 -24.90
CA TYR A 277 12.90 5.13 -23.66
C TYR A 277 13.62 3.98 -22.96
N LEU A 278 14.18 4.24 -21.76
CA LEU A 278 14.85 3.25 -20.92
C LEU A 278 14.20 3.24 -19.54
N GLU A 279 13.37 2.21 -19.28
CA GLU A 279 12.67 2.05 -18.02
C GLU A 279 13.20 0.85 -17.23
N LEU A 280 13.81 1.12 -16.09
CA LEU A 280 14.44 0.15 -15.18
C LEU A 280 13.95 0.34 -13.74
N TYR A 281 12.83 1.04 -13.53
CA TYR A 281 12.35 1.35 -12.18
C TYR A 281 11.91 0.08 -11.42
N ASP A 282 11.93 0.15 -10.06
CA ASP A 282 11.60 -0.98 -9.17
C ASP A 282 12.39 -2.26 -9.50
N ASN A 283 13.72 -2.15 -9.38
CA ASN A 283 14.67 -3.25 -9.47
C ASN A 283 15.63 -3.24 -8.27
N HIS A 284 16.68 -4.02 -8.31
CA HIS A 284 17.75 -4.03 -7.32
C HIS A 284 19.06 -3.45 -7.86
N LEU A 285 18.99 -2.62 -8.91
CA LEU A 285 20.19 -2.00 -9.49
C LEU A 285 20.94 -1.19 -8.45
N ASP A 286 22.24 -1.28 -8.44
CA ASP A 286 23.13 -0.61 -7.49
C ASP A 286 24.31 0.10 -8.18
N GLY A 287 25.19 0.68 -7.39
CA GLY A 287 26.35 1.43 -7.87
C GLY A 287 26.18 2.95 -7.75
N MET A 288 27.15 3.67 -8.29
CA MET A 288 27.15 5.13 -8.28
C MET A 288 26.43 5.69 -9.51
N LEU A 289 25.52 6.64 -9.33
CA LEU A 289 24.81 7.27 -10.45
C LEU A 289 25.79 7.84 -11.50
N LEU A 290 26.93 8.39 -11.07
CA LEU A 290 27.98 8.87 -11.97
C LEU A 290 28.49 7.79 -12.94
N GLU A 291 28.65 6.56 -12.47
CA GLU A 291 29.09 5.43 -13.30
C GLU A 291 27.98 4.99 -14.25
N LEU A 292 26.73 4.91 -13.77
CA LEU A 292 25.59 4.52 -14.59
C LEU A 292 25.34 5.50 -15.74
N ILE A 293 25.34 6.81 -15.44
CA ILE A 293 25.23 7.86 -16.46
C ILE A 293 26.46 7.84 -17.40
N GLY A 294 27.67 7.57 -16.88
CA GLY A 294 28.87 7.37 -17.68
C GLY A 294 28.76 6.19 -18.65
N ASN A 295 28.15 5.11 -18.25
CA ASN A 295 27.91 3.92 -19.08
C ASN A 295 26.87 4.17 -20.20
N LEU A 296 25.98 5.12 -20.01
CA LEU A 296 25.03 5.59 -21.03
C LEU A 296 25.64 6.65 -21.96
N SER A 297 26.88 7.11 -21.68
CA SER A 297 27.55 8.12 -22.50
C SER A 297 28.01 7.50 -23.83
N GLY A 298 27.66 8.16 -24.92
CA GLY A 298 27.94 7.70 -26.28
C GLY A 298 26.95 8.32 -27.23
N CYS A 299 26.56 7.63 -28.31
CA CYS A 299 25.50 8.13 -29.19
C CYS A 299 24.12 8.12 -28.48
N LEU A 300 23.89 7.25 -27.47
CA LEU A 300 22.66 7.19 -26.70
C LEU A 300 22.31 8.53 -26.04
N GLN A 301 23.31 9.27 -25.54
CA GLN A 301 23.05 10.58 -24.91
C GLN A 301 22.38 11.61 -25.83
N LEU A 302 22.40 11.39 -27.16
CA LEU A 302 21.75 12.27 -28.15
C LEU A 302 20.31 11.83 -28.47
N SER A 303 19.96 10.55 -28.24
CA SER A 303 18.65 9.98 -28.59
C SER A 303 17.73 9.80 -27.36
N LEU A 304 18.28 9.61 -26.16
CA LEU A 304 17.52 9.25 -24.98
C LEU A 304 16.58 10.40 -24.57
N GLU A 305 15.28 10.08 -24.55
CA GLU A 305 14.22 11.00 -24.16
C GLU A 305 13.71 10.73 -22.73
N GLU A 306 13.66 9.47 -22.33
CA GLU A 306 13.17 9.09 -21.00
C GLU A 306 14.15 8.12 -20.32
N LEU A 307 14.54 8.47 -19.09
CA LEU A 307 15.38 7.66 -18.23
C LEU A 307 14.70 7.46 -16.88
N CYS A 308 14.16 6.26 -16.65
CA CYS A 308 13.45 5.89 -15.43
C CYS A 308 14.23 4.83 -14.64
N LEU A 309 14.92 5.27 -13.58
CA LEU A 309 15.76 4.44 -12.69
C LEU A 309 15.21 4.40 -11.25
N GLY A 310 14.04 4.95 -11.00
CA GLY A 310 13.44 5.02 -9.67
C GLY A 310 13.28 3.66 -8.99
N GLY A 311 13.11 3.61 -7.66
CA GLY A 311 12.90 2.36 -6.92
C GLY A 311 14.10 1.42 -6.90
N ASN A 312 15.33 1.93 -7.04
CA ASN A 312 16.57 1.15 -7.08
C ASN A 312 17.51 1.50 -5.90
N LYS A 313 18.64 0.80 -5.79
CA LYS A 313 19.66 1.03 -4.74
C LYS A 313 20.80 1.93 -5.21
N ILE A 314 20.56 2.79 -6.18
CA ILE A 314 21.54 3.68 -6.81
C ILE A 314 21.95 4.79 -5.84
N LYS A 315 23.24 5.10 -5.77
CA LYS A 315 23.84 6.01 -4.78
C LYS A 315 24.59 7.16 -5.43
N GLY A 316 24.97 8.12 -4.58
CA GLY A 316 25.84 9.26 -4.94
C GLY A 316 25.06 10.50 -5.33
N PRO A 317 25.78 11.57 -5.71
CA PRO A 317 25.18 12.82 -6.15
C PRO A 317 24.70 12.74 -7.60
N LEU A 318 23.79 13.65 -7.95
CA LEU A 318 23.41 13.90 -9.33
C LEU A 318 24.63 14.48 -10.09
N PRO A 319 25.15 13.82 -11.14
CA PRO A 319 26.37 14.25 -11.78
C PRO A 319 26.14 15.38 -12.80
N ASP A 320 27.07 16.33 -12.89
CA ASP A 320 27.03 17.42 -13.89
C ASP A 320 26.94 16.94 -15.34
N MET A 321 27.43 15.75 -15.65
CA MET A 321 27.42 15.19 -16.99
C MET A 321 26.00 14.87 -17.50
N ILE A 322 24.99 14.88 -16.63
CA ILE A 322 23.58 14.71 -17.04
C ILE A 322 23.15 15.74 -18.08
N LYS A 323 23.73 16.95 -18.03
CA LYS A 323 23.47 18.03 -18.99
C LYS A 323 23.74 17.67 -20.47
N ASN A 324 24.53 16.61 -20.71
CA ASN A 324 24.86 16.16 -22.07
C ASN A 324 23.71 15.41 -22.75
N PHE A 325 22.68 15.01 -22.01
CA PHE A 325 21.51 14.31 -22.54
C PHE A 325 20.47 15.32 -23.04
N HIS A 326 20.81 16.03 -24.12
CA HIS A 326 20.02 17.16 -24.62
C HIS A 326 18.60 16.80 -25.10
N SER A 327 18.35 15.54 -25.46
CA SER A 327 17.04 15.05 -25.86
C SER A 327 16.14 14.69 -24.69
N LEU A 328 16.68 14.65 -23.46
CA LEU A 328 15.99 14.14 -22.29
C LEU A 328 14.76 14.99 -21.94
N ARG A 329 13.61 14.30 -21.86
CA ARG A 329 12.29 14.86 -21.54
C ARG A 329 11.86 14.44 -20.13
N VAL A 330 12.17 13.19 -19.74
CA VAL A 330 11.83 12.68 -18.41
C VAL A 330 13.07 12.11 -17.76
N LEU A 331 13.34 12.57 -16.53
CA LEU A 331 14.34 12.00 -15.62
C LEU A 331 13.65 11.57 -14.34
N ASP A 332 13.52 10.25 -14.16
CA ASP A 332 12.95 9.66 -12.95
C ASP A 332 13.99 8.86 -12.16
N LEU A 333 14.32 9.39 -10.98
CA LEU A 333 15.23 8.83 -9.98
C LEU A 333 14.52 8.75 -8.61
N PHE A 334 13.19 8.63 -8.61
CA PHE A 334 12.36 8.54 -7.42
C PHE A 334 12.77 7.33 -6.56
N ASN A 335 12.75 7.49 -5.24
CA ASN A 335 13.01 6.40 -4.29
C ASN A 335 14.29 5.59 -4.60
N THR A 336 15.40 6.32 -4.72
CA THR A 336 16.74 5.74 -4.79
C THR A 336 17.52 6.10 -3.51
N GLN A 337 18.84 5.94 -3.49
CA GLN A 337 19.69 6.29 -2.36
C GLN A 337 20.63 7.47 -2.71
N LEU A 338 20.16 8.37 -3.57
CA LEU A 338 20.93 9.55 -3.98
C LEU A 338 21.15 10.49 -2.81
N SER A 339 22.29 11.17 -2.81
CA SER A 339 22.74 12.08 -1.75
C SER A 339 23.49 13.27 -2.33
N GLY A 340 23.74 14.30 -1.51
CA GLY A 340 24.42 15.51 -1.95
C GLY A 340 23.47 16.51 -2.60
N THR A 341 24.00 17.45 -3.37
CA THR A 341 23.24 18.56 -3.95
C THR A 341 22.78 18.25 -5.37
N VAL A 342 21.71 18.91 -5.80
CA VAL A 342 21.30 18.94 -7.21
C VAL A 342 22.15 19.99 -7.92
N PRO A 343 22.83 19.66 -9.03
CA PRO A 343 23.66 20.63 -9.73
C PRO A 343 22.84 21.61 -10.56
N GLU A 344 23.27 22.88 -10.63
CA GLU A 344 22.61 23.90 -11.47
C GLU A 344 22.60 23.52 -12.96
N SER A 345 23.52 22.65 -13.39
CA SER A 345 23.57 22.12 -14.76
C SER A 345 22.34 21.35 -15.20
N ILE A 346 21.47 20.90 -14.27
CA ILE A 346 20.18 20.33 -14.61
C ILE A 346 19.33 21.32 -15.41
N GLY A 347 19.47 22.62 -15.11
CA GLY A 347 18.80 23.70 -15.81
C GLY A 347 19.17 23.83 -17.29
N LEU A 348 20.17 23.10 -17.79
CA LEU A 348 20.57 23.10 -19.22
C LEU A 348 19.80 22.06 -20.05
N LEU A 349 18.98 21.20 -19.44
CA LEU A 349 18.15 20.21 -20.14
C LEU A 349 16.88 20.84 -20.70
N SER A 350 16.99 21.70 -21.68
CA SER A 350 15.90 22.56 -22.20
C SER A 350 14.67 21.78 -22.75
N ASN A 351 14.80 20.47 -23.01
CA ASN A 351 13.70 19.61 -23.43
C ASN A 351 12.97 18.94 -22.26
N LEU A 352 13.44 19.13 -21.01
CA LEU A 352 12.90 18.44 -19.86
C LEU A 352 11.44 18.83 -19.60
N ASP A 353 10.57 17.83 -19.58
CA ASP A 353 9.14 17.88 -19.31
C ASP A 353 8.82 17.42 -17.89
N GLY A 354 9.56 16.39 -17.40
CA GLY A 354 9.41 15.82 -16.06
C GLY A 354 10.75 15.60 -15.34
N LEU A 355 10.84 16.06 -14.07
CA LEU A 355 11.96 15.82 -13.17
C LEU A 355 11.45 15.22 -11.86
N TYR A 356 11.75 13.95 -11.60
CA TYR A 356 11.29 13.21 -10.42
C TYR A 356 12.47 12.65 -9.64
N ILE A 357 12.85 13.34 -8.54
CA ILE A 357 13.97 12.97 -7.67
C ILE A 357 13.52 12.84 -6.19
N SER A 358 12.23 12.67 -5.96
CA SER A 358 11.64 12.54 -4.62
C SER A 358 12.13 11.27 -3.88
N SER A 359 11.95 11.25 -2.56
CA SER A 359 12.31 10.09 -1.70
C SER A 359 13.78 9.69 -1.81
N ASN A 360 14.67 10.68 -1.70
CA ASN A 360 16.11 10.53 -1.71
C ASN A 360 16.75 11.24 -0.50
N SER A 361 18.06 11.10 -0.32
CA SER A 361 18.83 11.80 0.71
C SER A 361 19.50 13.08 0.17
N LEU A 362 18.87 13.73 -0.80
CA LEU A 362 19.35 14.98 -1.39
C LEU A 362 19.24 16.14 -0.40
N ASN A 363 20.17 17.08 -0.48
CA ASN A 363 20.24 18.25 0.37
C ASN A 363 20.71 19.50 -0.41
N GLY A 364 20.81 20.62 0.28
CA GLY A 364 21.24 21.89 -0.33
C GLY A 364 20.08 22.77 -0.74
N THR A 365 20.38 23.81 -1.51
CA THR A 365 19.41 24.83 -1.90
C THR A 365 19.16 24.80 -3.40
N ILE A 366 17.90 24.73 -3.78
CA ILE A 366 17.40 24.90 -5.14
C ILE A 366 17.04 26.38 -5.33
N ASN A 367 17.51 26.98 -6.39
CA ASN A 367 17.27 28.37 -6.77
C ASN A 367 16.86 28.46 -8.26
N GLU A 368 16.66 29.67 -8.75
CA GLU A 368 16.21 29.94 -10.12
C GLU A 368 17.16 29.41 -11.20
N SER A 369 18.48 29.35 -10.90
CA SER A 369 19.49 28.86 -11.86
C SER A 369 19.23 27.42 -12.30
N HIS A 370 18.69 26.58 -11.39
CA HIS A 370 18.34 25.18 -11.70
C HIS A 370 17.20 25.04 -12.73
N PHE A 371 16.51 26.14 -13.04
CA PHE A 371 15.32 26.10 -13.90
C PHE A 371 15.39 27.09 -15.07
N SER A 372 16.49 27.79 -15.24
CA SER A 372 16.61 28.98 -16.10
C SER A 372 16.23 28.76 -17.57
N THR A 373 16.40 27.55 -18.10
CA THR A 373 16.07 27.21 -19.50
C THR A 373 14.97 26.15 -19.67
N LEU A 374 14.37 25.66 -18.56
CA LEU A 374 13.44 24.56 -18.57
C LEU A 374 12.02 24.99 -18.99
N SER A 375 11.85 25.62 -20.14
CA SER A 375 10.56 26.19 -20.57
C SER A 375 9.46 25.15 -20.83
N LYS A 376 9.80 23.87 -20.97
CA LYS A 376 8.86 22.77 -21.23
C LYS A 376 8.44 22.02 -19.99
N LEU A 377 9.01 22.33 -18.81
CA LEU A 377 8.80 21.57 -17.59
C LEU A 377 7.32 21.62 -17.16
N ARG A 378 6.69 20.44 -17.02
CA ARG A 378 5.31 20.25 -16.56
C ARG A 378 5.21 19.43 -15.29
N GLY A 379 6.17 18.52 -15.05
CA GLY A 379 6.23 17.68 -13.87
C GLY A 379 7.45 17.97 -12.99
N LEU A 380 7.25 18.27 -11.70
CA LEU A 380 8.33 18.50 -10.73
C LEU A 380 8.07 17.72 -9.44
N GLY A 381 8.90 16.72 -9.17
CA GLY A 381 8.86 15.90 -7.96
C GLY A 381 10.19 15.91 -7.22
N MET A 382 10.24 16.53 -6.04
CA MET A 382 11.43 16.61 -5.16
C MET A 382 11.10 16.28 -3.69
N SER A 383 9.90 15.79 -3.41
CA SER A 383 9.40 15.54 -2.06
C SER A 383 10.26 14.53 -1.28
N SER A 384 10.07 14.51 0.04
CA SER A 384 10.77 13.59 0.95
C SER A 384 12.31 13.66 0.79
N SER A 385 12.83 14.89 0.79
CA SER A 385 14.27 15.21 0.72
C SER A 385 14.61 16.34 1.70
N SER A 386 15.90 16.57 1.95
CA SER A 386 16.37 17.69 2.79
C SER A 386 16.63 18.96 1.99
N LEU A 387 16.00 19.11 0.84
CA LEU A 387 16.17 20.26 -0.05
C LEU A 387 15.49 21.51 0.52
N SER A 388 16.12 22.65 0.35
CA SER A 388 15.54 23.97 0.61
C SER A 388 15.30 24.68 -0.71
N ILE A 389 14.08 25.13 -0.95
CA ILE A 389 13.71 25.84 -2.17
C ILE A 389 13.63 27.32 -1.87
N ASN A 390 14.51 28.09 -2.52
CA ASN A 390 14.65 29.52 -2.27
C ASN A 390 14.59 30.31 -3.59
N PHE A 391 13.39 30.72 -3.95
CA PHE A 391 13.14 31.59 -5.10
C PHE A 391 12.87 33.02 -4.63
N SER A 392 13.29 34.01 -5.42
CA SER A 392 12.94 35.40 -5.17
C SER A 392 11.42 35.61 -5.33
N ASN A 393 10.88 36.54 -4.54
CA ASN A 393 9.44 36.81 -4.53
C ASN A 393 8.90 37.26 -5.90
N ASP A 394 9.75 37.90 -6.71
CA ASP A 394 9.39 38.42 -8.04
C ASP A 394 9.74 37.47 -9.18
N TRP A 395 10.26 36.28 -8.85
CA TRP A 395 10.61 35.30 -9.88
C TRP A 395 9.37 34.75 -10.59
N ILE A 396 9.41 34.79 -11.91
CA ILE A 396 8.38 34.18 -12.76
C ILE A 396 9.03 32.97 -13.45
N PRO A 397 8.60 31.75 -13.12
CA PRO A 397 9.10 30.54 -13.80
C PRO A 397 8.90 30.58 -15.33
N PRO A 398 9.87 30.15 -16.12
CA PRO A 398 9.74 30.09 -17.60
C PRO A 398 8.80 28.96 -18.08
N PHE A 399 8.18 28.20 -17.18
CA PHE A 399 7.37 27.02 -17.44
C PHE A 399 6.00 27.10 -16.76
N GLN A 400 5.13 26.13 -17.06
CA GLN A 400 3.82 25.96 -16.44
C GLN A 400 3.68 24.52 -15.92
N LEU A 401 3.90 24.34 -14.62
CA LEU A 401 3.77 23.02 -13.99
C LEU A 401 2.30 22.57 -13.99
N GLN A 402 2.10 21.31 -14.30
CA GLN A 402 0.84 20.58 -14.15
C GLN A 402 0.87 19.70 -12.89
N TYR A 403 2.05 19.18 -12.57
CA TYR A 403 2.30 18.26 -11.47
C TYR A 403 3.43 18.80 -10.58
N ILE A 404 3.08 19.11 -9.32
CA ILE A 404 3.99 19.73 -8.33
C ILE A 404 4.01 18.87 -7.09
N ARG A 405 5.13 18.20 -6.80
CA ARG A 405 5.33 17.39 -5.61
C ARG A 405 6.61 17.82 -4.89
N LEU A 406 6.44 18.68 -3.88
CA LEU A 406 7.50 19.28 -3.08
C LEU A 406 7.32 19.05 -1.56
N GLY A 407 6.46 18.09 -1.17
CA GLY A 407 6.22 17.76 0.23
C GLY A 407 7.53 17.40 0.95
N SER A 408 7.68 17.84 2.20
CA SER A 408 8.88 17.72 3.03
C SER A 408 10.11 18.49 2.52
N CYS A 409 9.98 19.34 1.49
CA CYS A 409 11.01 20.34 1.15
C CYS A 409 10.84 21.61 1.99
N LYS A 410 11.93 22.29 2.31
CA LYS A 410 11.85 23.56 3.04
C LYS A 410 11.45 24.70 2.09
N LEU A 411 10.15 25.05 2.08
CA LEU A 411 9.57 26.15 1.30
C LEU A 411 9.29 27.40 2.15
N GLY A 412 8.90 27.18 3.41
CA GLY A 412 8.47 28.23 4.33
C GLY A 412 9.58 29.20 4.78
N PRO A 413 9.24 30.23 5.57
CA PRO A 413 7.96 30.37 6.29
C PRO A 413 6.79 30.93 5.46
N SER A 414 7.04 31.70 4.39
CA SER A 414 5.99 32.33 3.59
C SER A 414 5.35 31.38 2.58
N PHE A 415 4.10 31.63 2.23
CA PHE A 415 3.41 30.87 1.18
C PHE A 415 4.08 31.14 -0.19
N PRO A 416 4.40 30.12 -1.00
CA PRO A 416 5.21 30.24 -2.21
C PRO A 416 4.59 31.15 -3.27
N SER A 417 5.08 32.39 -3.43
CA SER A 417 4.53 33.40 -4.34
C SER A 417 4.66 33.04 -5.83
N TRP A 418 5.69 32.26 -6.20
CA TRP A 418 5.91 31.82 -7.58
C TRP A 418 4.80 30.93 -8.12
N LEU A 419 4.01 30.26 -7.26
CA LEU A 419 2.83 29.50 -7.66
C LEU A 419 1.79 30.38 -8.35
N LYS A 420 1.77 31.68 -8.08
CA LYS A 420 0.81 32.62 -8.68
C LYS A 420 0.87 32.67 -10.21
N SER A 421 2.01 32.33 -10.79
CA SER A 421 2.21 32.28 -12.25
C SER A 421 1.65 30.99 -12.90
N HIS A 422 1.36 29.94 -12.10
CA HIS A 422 0.92 28.63 -12.59
C HIS A 422 -0.60 28.55 -12.65
N ARG A 423 -1.16 28.47 -13.85
CA ARG A 423 -2.62 28.51 -14.07
C ARG A 423 -3.23 27.15 -14.47
N ASN A 424 -2.40 26.14 -14.68
CA ASN A 424 -2.83 24.86 -15.25
C ASN A 424 -2.44 23.63 -14.41
N PHE A 425 -2.02 23.81 -13.15
CA PHE A 425 -1.67 22.65 -12.35
C PHE A 425 -2.94 21.84 -12.01
N SER A 426 -2.76 20.53 -12.01
CA SER A 426 -3.78 19.55 -11.62
C SER A 426 -3.45 18.89 -10.29
N TYR A 427 -2.17 18.80 -9.94
CA TYR A 427 -1.68 18.17 -8.72
C TYR A 427 -0.69 19.09 -8.00
N LEU A 428 -0.96 19.32 -6.71
CA LEU A 428 -0.07 20.11 -5.84
C LEU A 428 0.12 19.40 -4.50
N ASP A 429 1.35 19.09 -4.13
CA ASP A 429 1.74 18.65 -2.80
C ASP A 429 2.92 19.49 -2.30
N ILE A 430 2.66 20.32 -1.29
CA ILE A 430 3.62 21.11 -0.52
C ILE A 430 3.43 20.86 0.98
N SER A 431 3.09 19.62 1.33
CA SER A 431 2.95 19.18 2.71
C SER A 431 4.29 19.20 3.46
N GLU A 432 4.26 19.34 4.78
CA GLU A 432 5.45 19.27 5.65
C GLU A 432 6.61 20.20 5.20
N SER A 433 6.25 21.37 4.67
CA SER A 433 7.22 22.28 4.01
C SER A 433 7.62 23.50 4.86
N GLY A 434 7.14 23.55 6.13
CA GLY A 434 7.45 24.60 7.09
C GLY A 434 6.80 25.95 6.76
N ILE A 435 5.67 25.94 6.06
CA ILE A 435 4.89 27.14 5.76
C ILE A 435 4.13 27.57 7.01
N SER A 436 4.31 28.83 7.45
CA SER A 436 3.65 29.41 8.63
C SER A 436 2.89 30.70 8.31
N ASP A 437 2.38 30.78 7.11
CA ASP A 437 1.63 31.91 6.57
C ASP A 437 0.13 31.56 6.44
N SER A 438 -0.71 32.47 5.99
CA SER A 438 -2.08 32.18 5.57
C SER A 438 -2.12 31.79 4.08
N ILE A 439 -3.15 31.02 3.68
CA ILE A 439 -3.37 30.73 2.25
C ILE A 439 -3.86 32.00 1.56
N PRO A 440 -3.12 32.55 0.60
CA PRO A 440 -3.53 33.79 -0.06
C PRO A 440 -4.79 33.59 -0.91
N GLU A 441 -5.65 34.62 -0.98
CA GLU A 441 -6.91 34.58 -1.75
C GLU A 441 -6.69 34.18 -3.24
N TRP A 442 -5.58 34.66 -3.83
CA TRP A 442 -5.25 34.38 -5.23
C TRP A 442 -5.04 32.86 -5.49
N PHE A 443 -4.62 32.09 -4.48
CA PHE A 443 -4.35 30.65 -4.61
C PHE A 443 -5.60 29.89 -5.05
N TRP A 444 -6.73 30.15 -4.42
CA TRP A 444 -8.01 29.47 -4.72
C TRP A 444 -8.61 29.86 -6.09
N ASN A 445 -8.02 30.82 -6.78
CA ASN A 445 -8.44 31.26 -8.12
C ASN A 445 -7.47 30.84 -9.22
N LEU A 446 -6.44 30.02 -8.93
CA LEU A 446 -5.38 29.71 -9.88
C LEU A 446 -5.79 28.73 -10.96
N SER A 447 -6.42 27.62 -10.62
CA SER A 447 -6.73 26.56 -11.56
C SER A 447 -8.06 25.88 -11.26
N SER A 448 -8.92 25.84 -12.25
CA SER A 448 -10.17 25.06 -12.18
C SER A 448 -9.96 23.56 -12.50
N ARG A 449 -8.74 23.17 -12.89
CA ARG A 449 -8.39 21.77 -13.26
C ARG A 449 -7.76 20.98 -12.13
N VAL A 450 -7.75 21.51 -10.92
CA VAL A 450 -7.14 20.87 -9.77
C VAL A 450 -7.87 19.58 -9.45
N VAL A 451 -7.09 18.48 -9.41
CA VAL A 451 -7.53 17.15 -9.03
C VAL A 451 -7.06 16.81 -7.61
N TYR A 452 -5.93 17.37 -7.18
CA TYR A 452 -5.41 17.14 -5.85
C TYR A 452 -4.63 18.33 -5.30
N VAL A 453 -4.92 18.70 -4.04
CA VAL A 453 -4.17 19.70 -3.25
C VAL A 453 -3.82 19.11 -1.91
N ASN A 454 -2.54 19.07 -1.58
CA ASN A 454 -2.02 18.69 -0.27
C ASN A 454 -1.16 19.81 0.31
N LEU A 455 -1.64 20.44 1.39
CA LEU A 455 -0.94 21.44 2.21
C LEU A 455 -0.75 20.94 3.66
N ALA A 456 -0.90 19.64 3.89
CA ALA A 456 -0.90 19.05 5.22
C ALA A 456 0.41 19.25 5.98
N SER A 457 0.36 19.14 7.31
CA SER A 457 1.55 19.14 8.17
C SER A 457 2.41 20.42 8.02
N ASN A 458 1.76 21.56 7.97
CA ASN A 458 2.39 22.88 8.00
C ASN A 458 1.91 23.66 9.25
N HIS A 459 2.20 24.95 9.32
CA HIS A 459 1.68 25.88 10.33
C HIS A 459 0.77 26.93 9.71
N ILE A 460 0.01 26.51 8.68
CA ILE A 460 -0.88 27.41 7.95
C ILE A 460 -2.05 27.81 8.84
N SER A 461 -2.33 29.11 8.94
CA SER A 461 -3.34 29.67 9.83
C SER A 461 -4.40 30.47 9.08
N GLY A 462 -5.45 30.87 9.79
CA GLY A 462 -6.56 31.70 9.27
C GLY A 462 -7.75 30.87 8.80
N ASN A 463 -8.72 31.55 8.19
CA ASN A 463 -9.99 30.95 7.76
C ASN A 463 -9.93 30.54 6.29
N LEU A 464 -10.63 29.46 5.94
CA LEU A 464 -10.82 29.09 4.55
C LEU A 464 -11.99 29.88 3.91
N PRO A 465 -11.86 30.28 2.64
CA PRO A 465 -12.97 30.89 1.91
C PRO A 465 -14.02 29.84 1.52
N ASP A 466 -15.10 30.30 0.91
CA ASP A 466 -16.05 29.42 0.22
C ASP A 466 -15.35 28.71 -0.96
N LEU A 467 -15.28 27.38 -0.94
CA LEU A 467 -14.63 26.54 -1.94
C LEU A 467 -15.61 25.98 -2.99
N SER A 468 -16.91 26.20 -2.85
CA SER A 468 -17.95 25.59 -3.68
C SER A 468 -17.80 25.87 -5.18
N THR A 469 -17.23 27.02 -5.55
CA THR A 469 -17.06 27.45 -6.95
C THR A 469 -15.61 27.48 -7.42
N LYS A 470 -14.67 26.99 -6.61
CA LYS A 470 -13.23 27.09 -6.90
C LYS A 470 -12.68 25.97 -7.76
N PHE A 471 -13.41 24.87 -7.88
CA PHE A 471 -12.98 23.67 -8.59
C PHE A 471 -13.92 23.31 -9.73
N SER A 472 -13.41 22.58 -10.74
CA SER A 472 -14.20 22.13 -11.89
C SER A 472 -15.13 20.99 -11.52
N HIS A 473 -16.34 20.97 -12.07
CA HIS A 473 -17.25 19.83 -11.92
C HIS A 473 -16.78 18.56 -12.68
N SER A 474 -15.93 18.72 -13.69
CA SER A 474 -15.47 17.60 -14.52
C SER A 474 -14.38 16.74 -13.87
N PHE A 475 -13.68 17.28 -12.86
CA PHE A 475 -12.61 16.59 -12.13
C PHE A 475 -12.83 16.81 -10.63
N PRO A 476 -13.49 15.87 -9.95
CA PRO A 476 -13.72 15.99 -8.51
C PRO A 476 -12.38 16.04 -7.76
N PRO A 477 -12.13 17.10 -6.96
CA PRO A 477 -10.85 17.27 -6.29
C PRO A 477 -10.71 16.40 -5.05
N GLY A 478 -9.45 16.07 -4.71
CA GLY A 478 -9.02 15.69 -3.37
C GLY A 478 -8.34 16.86 -2.68
N ILE A 479 -8.69 17.12 -1.42
CA ILE A 479 -8.16 18.26 -0.64
C ILE A 479 -7.65 17.74 0.69
N ASP A 480 -6.35 17.90 0.95
CA ASP A 480 -5.73 17.60 2.24
C ASP A 480 -5.09 18.86 2.84
N LEU A 481 -5.69 19.37 3.90
CA LEU A 481 -5.23 20.52 4.69
C LEU A 481 -4.98 20.12 6.15
N SER A 482 -4.83 18.83 6.43
CA SER A 482 -4.68 18.29 7.77
C SER A 482 -3.41 18.80 8.47
N LYS A 483 -3.39 18.71 9.80
CA LYS A 483 -2.22 19.07 10.63
C LYS A 483 -1.73 20.50 10.36
N ASN A 484 -2.64 21.47 10.52
CA ASN A 484 -2.37 22.88 10.38
C ASN A 484 -2.98 23.69 11.55
N GLU A 485 -2.97 24.99 11.46
CA GLU A 485 -3.54 25.91 12.45
C GLU A 485 -4.77 26.65 11.90
N LEU A 486 -5.45 26.05 10.93
CA LEU A 486 -6.66 26.63 10.32
C LEU A 486 -7.80 26.71 11.32
N GLU A 487 -8.55 27.81 11.31
CA GLU A 487 -9.59 28.09 12.30
C GLU A 487 -10.90 28.55 11.66
N GLY A 488 -11.90 28.88 12.50
CA GLY A 488 -13.22 29.30 12.05
C GLY A 488 -14.14 28.15 11.68
N PRO A 489 -15.25 28.41 10.99
CA PRO A 489 -16.18 27.38 10.55
C PRO A 489 -15.62 26.58 9.39
N LEU A 490 -16.10 25.33 9.24
CA LEU A 490 -15.82 24.56 8.01
C LEU A 490 -16.30 25.35 6.79
N PRO A 491 -15.50 25.41 5.71
CA PRO A 491 -15.89 26.11 4.49
C PRO A 491 -17.07 25.41 3.81
N VAL A 492 -17.75 26.13 2.93
CA VAL A 492 -18.66 25.50 1.97
C VAL A 492 -17.81 24.75 0.95
N LEU A 493 -18.03 23.44 0.83
CA LEU A 493 -17.23 22.54 0.00
C LEU A 493 -17.83 22.39 -1.41
N PRO A 494 -17.03 22.00 -2.42
CA PRO A 494 -17.54 21.69 -3.75
C PRO A 494 -18.56 20.55 -3.71
N VAL A 495 -19.54 20.61 -4.59
CA VAL A 495 -20.61 19.59 -4.72
C VAL A 495 -20.01 18.20 -5.00
N ASN A 496 -19.01 18.14 -5.88
CA ASN A 496 -18.27 16.94 -6.24
C ASN A 496 -16.87 17.02 -5.66
N VAL A 497 -16.54 16.11 -4.72
CA VAL A 497 -15.20 15.91 -4.18
C VAL A 497 -14.94 14.42 -4.07
N THR A 498 -13.68 13.98 -4.19
CA THR A 498 -13.30 12.58 -3.94
C THR A 498 -12.82 12.38 -2.52
N SER A 499 -12.05 13.31 -2.00
CA SER A 499 -11.50 13.22 -0.65
C SER A 499 -11.38 14.60 0.01
N ILE A 500 -11.69 14.63 1.31
CA ILE A 500 -11.51 15.80 2.19
C ILE A 500 -10.80 15.36 3.46
N ASN A 501 -9.65 15.95 3.72
CA ASN A 501 -8.93 15.82 4.97
C ASN A 501 -8.68 17.21 5.58
N LEU A 502 -9.42 17.53 6.65
CA LEU A 502 -9.27 18.75 7.44
C LEU A 502 -8.90 18.44 8.89
N SER A 503 -8.44 17.23 9.15
CA SER A 503 -8.13 16.76 10.50
C SER A 503 -6.96 17.52 11.15
N GLU A 504 -6.89 17.44 12.48
CA GLU A 504 -5.80 18.05 13.26
C GLU A 504 -5.64 19.58 12.97
N ASN A 505 -6.76 20.32 13.09
CA ASN A 505 -6.84 21.77 12.92
C ASN A 505 -7.61 22.42 14.09
N ARG A 506 -7.99 23.68 13.97
CA ARG A 506 -8.78 24.43 14.98
C ARG A 506 -10.18 24.81 14.46
N PHE A 507 -10.71 24.08 13.49
CA PHE A 507 -12.06 24.35 12.97
C PHE A 507 -13.11 24.19 14.07
N SER A 508 -14.11 25.08 14.06
CA SER A 508 -15.15 25.14 15.08
C SER A 508 -16.54 25.33 14.47
N GLY A 509 -17.59 25.26 15.31
CA GLY A 509 -18.97 25.41 14.85
C GLY A 509 -19.55 24.10 14.28
N SER A 510 -20.61 24.24 13.48
CA SER A 510 -21.41 23.10 13.00
C SER A 510 -20.80 22.39 11.80
N ILE A 511 -20.95 21.05 11.75
CA ILE A 511 -20.58 20.24 10.58
C ILE A 511 -21.64 20.26 9.46
N SER A 512 -22.71 21.06 9.59
CA SER A 512 -23.80 21.13 8.59
C SER A 512 -23.36 21.62 7.21
N SER A 513 -22.23 22.35 7.12
CA SER A 513 -21.65 22.76 5.83
C SER A 513 -21.22 21.57 4.96
N LEU A 514 -20.98 20.41 5.55
CA LEU A 514 -20.68 19.18 4.79
C LEU A 514 -21.87 18.72 3.92
N CYS A 515 -23.08 19.17 4.21
CA CYS A 515 -24.28 18.87 3.42
C CYS A 515 -24.28 19.49 2.01
N THR A 516 -23.32 20.33 1.69
CA THR A 516 -23.14 20.84 0.32
C THR A 516 -22.57 19.78 -0.62
N ILE A 517 -21.95 18.72 -0.08
CA ILE A 517 -21.43 17.59 -0.85
C ILE A 517 -22.61 16.69 -1.28
N THR A 518 -23.08 16.86 -2.50
CA THR A 518 -24.25 16.13 -3.02
C THR A 518 -23.97 15.31 -4.28
N GLY A 519 -22.72 15.35 -4.80
CA GLY A 519 -22.35 14.71 -6.04
C GLY A 519 -22.14 13.18 -5.98
N GLY A 520 -22.20 12.57 -4.79
CA GLY A 520 -22.04 11.11 -4.59
C GLY A 520 -20.64 10.57 -4.83
N THR A 521 -19.65 11.42 -5.12
CA THR A 521 -18.29 11.02 -5.49
C THR A 521 -17.32 10.91 -4.32
N ILE A 522 -17.70 11.40 -3.13
CA ILE A 522 -16.85 11.41 -1.96
C ILE A 522 -16.58 9.98 -1.47
N GLN A 523 -15.31 9.63 -1.34
CA GLN A 523 -14.84 8.33 -0.84
C GLN A 523 -14.21 8.46 0.55
N PHE A 524 -13.58 9.60 0.83
CA PHE A 524 -12.84 9.84 2.06
C PHE A 524 -13.21 11.19 2.71
N LEU A 525 -13.58 11.16 3.98
CA LEU A 525 -13.88 12.35 4.77
C LEU A 525 -13.29 12.23 6.17
N ASP A 526 -12.29 13.06 6.48
CA ASP A 526 -11.68 13.19 7.81
C ASP A 526 -11.70 14.64 8.28
N VAL A 527 -12.45 14.91 9.34
CA VAL A 527 -12.49 16.21 10.04
C VAL A 527 -12.18 16.04 11.53
N SER A 528 -11.50 14.96 11.88
CA SER A 528 -11.14 14.62 13.25
C SER A 528 -10.18 15.63 13.89
N HIS A 529 -10.05 15.58 15.23
CA HIS A 529 -9.13 16.43 15.97
C HIS A 529 -9.32 17.93 15.67
N ASN A 530 -10.59 18.39 15.86
CA ASN A 530 -10.99 19.77 15.70
C ASN A 530 -11.88 20.21 16.90
N GLN A 531 -12.50 21.38 16.82
CA GLN A 531 -13.42 21.91 17.83
C GLN A 531 -14.86 21.94 17.30
N LEU A 532 -15.21 21.04 16.38
CA LEU A 532 -16.51 20.99 15.72
C LEU A 532 -17.59 20.56 16.71
N SER A 533 -18.78 21.10 16.56
CA SER A 533 -19.91 20.90 17.46
C SER A 533 -21.21 20.69 16.69
N GLY A 534 -22.30 20.46 17.42
CA GLY A 534 -23.61 20.21 16.84
C GLY A 534 -23.89 18.73 16.60
N GLU A 535 -24.98 18.44 15.92
CA GLU A 535 -25.45 17.09 15.66
C GLU A 535 -24.91 16.55 14.34
N PHE A 536 -24.80 15.22 14.23
CA PHE A 536 -24.44 14.54 12.99
C PHE A 536 -25.60 14.72 11.99
N PRO A 537 -25.37 15.39 10.83
CA PRO A 537 -26.45 15.75 9.93
C PRO A 537 -27.02 14.54 9.17
N ASP A 538 -28.29 14.59 8.81
CA ASP A 538 -29.00 13.51 8.11
C ASP A 538 -28.86 13.55 6.57
N CYS A 539 -28.04 14.48 6.04
CA CYS A 539 -27.79 14.65 4.59
C CYS A 539 -26.84 13.61 3.98
N ILE A 540 -26.28 12.72 4.78
CA ILE A 540 -25.27 11.73 4.37
C ILE A 540 -25.76 10.72 3.34
N THR A 541 -27.06 10.65 3.07
CA THR A 541 -27.65 9.82 2.00
C THR A 541 -27.08 10.12 0.61
N GLN A 542 -26.48 11.30 0.44
CA GLN A 542 -25.83 11.72 -0.79
C GLN A 542 -24.40 11.16 -0.95
N TRP A 543 -23.78 10.64 0.12
CA TRP A 543 -22.38 10.20 0.13
C TRP A 543 -22.26 8.71 -0.21
N THR A 544 -22.89 8.31 -1.31
CA THR A 544 -23.06 6.88 -1.66
C THR A 544 -21.77 6.12 -1.92
N SER A 545 -20.67 6.81 -2.26
CA SER A 545 -19.35 6.20 -2.51
C SER A 545 -18.43 6.24 -1.29
N LEU A 546 -18.91 6.73 -0.12
CA LEU A 546 -18.06 6.95 1.04
C LEU A 546 -17.55 5.61 1.63
N GLU A 547 -16.23 5.50 1.74
CA GLU A 547 -15.52 4.35 2.27
C GLU A 547 -14.98 4.65 3.68
N ILE A 548 -14.52 5.88 3.93
CA ILE A 548 -13.97 6.30 5.23
C ILE A 548 -14.64 7.55 5.74
N LEU A 549 -15.12 7.47 6.99
CA LEU A 549 -15.69 8.60 7.73
C LEU A 549 -15.03 8.72 9.11
N ASN A 550 -14.27 9.79 9.31
CA ASN A 550 -13.62 10.08 10.58
C ASN A 550 -14.07 11.45 11.14
N LEU A 551 -14.85 11.42 12.22
CA LEU A 551 -15.34 12.58 12.98
C LEU A 551 -14.79 12.62 14.42
N ALA A 552 -13.79 11.81 14.71
CA ALA A 552 -13.23 11.61 16.04
C ALA A 552 -12.66 12.89 16.67
N ASN A 553 -12.56 12.92 17.98
CA ASN A 553 -11.90 14.00 18.73
C ASN A 553 -12.46 15.40 18.38
N ASN A 554 -13.78 15.56 18.59
CA ASN A 554 -14.53 16.80 18.41
C ASN A 554 -15.52 16.99 19.60
N HIS A 555 -16.42 17.96 19.47
CA HIS A 555 -17.48 18.22 20.46
C HIS A 555 -18.88 17.91 19.90
N LEU A 556 -18.98 16.90 19.04
CA LEU A 556 -20.21 16.50 18.40
C LEU A 556 -21.16 15.84 19.40
N VAL A 557 -22.47 16.08 19.23
CA VAL A 557 -23.52 15.60 20.13
C VAL A 557 -24.64 14.89 19.34
N GLY A 558 -25.65 14.41 20.05
CA GLY A 558 -26.83 13.82 19.43
C GLY A 558 -26.67 12.31 19.15
N LYS A 559 -27.38 11.81 18.16
CA LYS A 559 -27.41 10.38 17.79
C LYS A 559 -26.77 10.16 16.42
N ILE A 560 -26.28 8.96 16.18
CA ILE A 560 -25.96 8.54 14.80
C ILE A 560 -27.27 8.50 14.01
N PRO A 561 -27.40 9.22 12.88
CA PRO A 561 -28.63 9.25 12.10
C PRO A 561 -28.91 7.92 11.41
N ASN A 562 -30.19 7.61 11.17
CA ASN A 562 -30.57 6.38 10.47
C ASN A 562 -30.12 6.35 9.00
N SER A 563 -29.87 7.49 8.39
CA SER A 563 -29.29 7.63 7.06
C SER A 563 -27.89 7.03 6.91
N ILE A 564 -27.19 6.75 8.01
CA ILE A 564 -25.89 6.04 7.98
C ILE A 564 -25.96 4.73 7.21
N GLY A 565 -27.10 4.05 7.23
CA GLY A 565 -27.32 2.81 6.51
C GLY A 565 -27.37 2.92 4.98
N SER A 566 -27.28 4.12 4.40
CA SER A 566 -27.17 4.33 2.95
C SER A 566 -25.72 4.22 2.46
N LEU A 567 -24.74 4.17 3.37
CA LEU A 567 -23.31 4.14 3.06
C LEU A 567 -22.83 2.69 2.90
N TYR A 568 -23.25 2.04 1.81
CA TYR A 568 -23.00 0.59 1.61
C TYR A 568 -21.52 0.24 1.45
N TYR A 569 -20.69 1.18 1.02
CA TYR A 569 -19.24 1.01 0.82
C TYR A 569 -18.41 1.40 2.02
N LEU A 570 -19.05 1.84 3.14
CA LEU A 570 -18.32 2.30 4.31
C LEU A 570 -17.49 1.17 4.93
N GLU A 571 -16.18 1.33 4.92
CA GLU A 571 -15.20 0.39 5.49
C GLU A 571 -14.71 0.82 6.87
N SER A 572 -14.59 2.13 7.10
CA SER A 572 -14.15 2.70 8.39
C SER A 572 -15.08 3.78 8.89
N LEU A 573 -15.50 3.66 10.18
CA LEU A 573 -16.27 4.66 10.90
C LEU A 573 -15.61 4.97 12.25
N ALA A 574 -15.05 6.17 12.39
CA ALA A 574 -14.40 6.66 13.60
C ALA A 574 -15.18 7.85 14.17
N LEU A 575 -15.80 7.66 15.35
CA LEU A 575 -16.58 8.67 16.08
C LEU A 575 -16.06 8.88 17.50
N GLN A 576 -14.93 8.28 17.87
CA GLN A 576 -14.42 8.30 19.23
C GLN A 576 -14.15 9.71 19.76
N ASN A 577 -14.19 9.82 21.10
CA ASN A 577 -13.93 11.05 21.81
C ASN A 577 -14.81 12.22 21.35
N ASN A 578 -16.13 12.02 21.47
CA ASN A 578 -17.19 12.99 21.24
C ASN A 578 -18.24 12.91 22.34
N SER A 579 -19.39 13.53 22.17
CA SER A 579 -20.53 13.45 23.09
C SER A 579 -21.76 12.80 22.44
N PHE A 580 -21.57 11.86 21.53
CA PHE A 580 -22.65 11.11 20.91
C PHE A 580 -23.42 10.29 21.95
N SER A 581 -24.73 10.14 21.76
CA SER A 581 -25.61 9.48 22.74
C SER A 581 -26.68 8.62 22.07
N GLY A 582 -27.47 7.91 22.87
CA GLY A 582 -28.53 7.03 22.39
C GLY A 582 -28.01 5.66 21.99
N GLU A 583 -28.84 4.91 21.26
CA GLU A 583 -28.50 3.52 20.83
C GLU A 583 -27.83 3.55 19.44
N ILE A 584 -27.02 2.53 19.14
CA ILE A 584 -26.46 2.33 17.80
C ILE A 584 -27.62 1.99 16.84
N PRO A 585 -27.85 2.76 15.76
CA PRO A 585 -29.00 2.58 14.89
C PRO A 585 -28.91 1.28 14.10
N GLN A 586 -30.06 0.59 13.94
CA GLN A 586 -30.14 -0.68 13.23
C GLN A 586 -29.71 -0.57 11.76
N SER A 587 -29.88 0.58 11.15
CA SER A 587 -29.50 0.87 9.77
C SER A 587 -28.00 0.75 9.52
N LEU A 588 -27.12 0.99 10.52
CA LEU A 588 -25.68 0.79 10.40
C LEU A 588 -25.33 -0.66 10.00
N GLY A 589 -26.20 -1.63 10.31
CA GLY A 589 -26.06 -3.01 9.87
C GLY A 589 -26.15 -3.22 8.34
N ASN A 590 -26.50 -2.19 7.57
CA ASN A 590 -26.47 -2.23 6.09
C ASN A 590 -25.07 -1.96 5.53
N CYS A 591 -24.16 -1.37 6.31
CA CYS A 591 -22.77 -1.11 5.93
C CYS A 591 -21.95 -2.40 6.03
N SER A 592 -22.24 -3.40 5.19
CA SER A 592 -21.65 -4.75 5.29
C SER A 592 -20.15 -4.80 4.99
N ALA A 593 -19.60 -3.76 4.35
CA ALA A 593 -18.19 -3.61 4.08
C ALA A 593 -17.38 -3.17 5.32
N LEU A 594 -18.05 -2.76 6.42
CA LEU A 594 -17.42 -2.15 7.58
C LEU A 594 -16.41 -3.10 8.26
N GLN A 595 -15.17 -2.64 8.35
CA GLN A 595 -14.02 -3.35 8.90
C GLN A 595 -13.57 -2.75 10.23
N PHE A 596 -13.69 -1.41 10.35
CA PHE A 596 -13.28 -0.64 11.52
C PHE A 596 -14.46 0.17 12.07
N LEU A 597 -14.79 -0.03 13.35
CA LEU A 597 -15.83 0.72 14.06
C LEU A 597 -15.29 1.18 15.40
N ASP A 598 -15.03 2.49 15.54
CA ASP A 598 -14.58 3.09 16.79
C ASP A 598 -15.58 4.12 17.32
N LEU A 599 -16.27 3.74 18.40
CA LEU A 599 -17.22 4.56 19.15
C LEU A 599 -16.72 4.89 20.57
N ASN A 600 -15.45 4.65 20.87
CA ASN A 600 -14.85 4.85 22.20
C ASN A 600 -15.12 6.27 22.73
N TYR A 601 -15.16 6.41 24.08
CA TYR A 601 -15.25 7.70 24.73
C TYR A 601 -16.42 8.58 24.25
N ASN A 602 -17.63 8.01 24.36
CA ASN A 602 -18.89 8.68 24.02
C ASN A 602 -19.93 8.42 25.14
N ASN A 603 -21.17 8.81 24.90
CA ASN A 603 -22.28 8.58 25.81
C ASN A 603 -23.35 7.65 25.22
N PHE A 604 -22.94 6.71 24.37
CA PHE A 604 -23.84 5.68 23.82
C PHE A 604 -24.41 4.81 24.91
N SER A 605 -25.66 4.38 24.75
CA SER A 605 -26.42 3.63 25.75
C SER A 605 -27.24 2.51 25.11
N GLY A 606 -27.97 1.78 25.93
CA GLY A 606 -28.75 0.62 25.46
C GLY A 606 -27.92 -0.65 25.44
N LYS A 607 -28.41 -1.65 24.69
CA LYS A 607 -27.75 -2.94 24.55
C LYS A 607 -26.83 -2.94 23.31
N ILE A 608 -25.72 -3.69 23.37
CA ILE A 608 -24.96 -3.96 22.15
C ILE A 608 -25.86 -4.77 21.18
N PRO A 609 -26.11 -4.27 19.96
CA PRO A 609 -27.06 -4.91 19.05
C PRO A 609 -26.57 -6.27 18.49
N THR A 610 -27.47 -7.24 18.40
CA THR A 610 -27.15 -8.58 17.85
C THR A 610 -26.79 -8.55 16.37
N TRP A 611 -27.36 -7.60 15.63
CA TRP A 611 -27.11 -7.45 14.19
C TRP A 611 -25.66 -7.12 13.85
N ILE A 612 -24.85 -6.59 14.80
CA ILE A 612 -23.41 -6.36 14.59
C ILE A 612 -22.74 -7.67 14.18
N GLY A 613 -22.96 -8.76 14.93
CA GLY A 613 -22.40 -10.06 14.58
C GLY A 613 -23.09 -10.74 13.39
N GLU A 614 -24.35 -10.42 13.12
CA GLU A 614 -25.13 -11.04 12.05
C GLU A 614 -24.84 -10.45 10.66
N ARG A 615 -24.56 -9.14 10.59
CA ARG A 615 -24.50 -8.40 9.32
C ARG A 615 -23.12 -7.86 8.99
N LEU A 616 -22.29 -7.54 10.00
CA LEU A 616 -20.97 -6.92 9.79
C LEU A 616 -19.85 -7.97 9.77
N SER A 617 -19.96 -8.95 8.87
CA SER A 617 -19.00 -10.09 8.81
C SER A 617 -17.55 -9.69 8.50
N SER A 618 -17.34 -8.51 7.91
CA SER A 618 -16.01 -7.96 7.58
C SER A 618 -15.32 -7.31 8.78
N LEU A 619 -16.05 -7.08 9.90
CA LEU A 619 -15.58 -6.29 11.02
C LEU A 619 -14.35 -6.93 11.69
N SER A 620 -13.28 -6.16 11.79
CA SER A 620 -12.00 -6.55 12.39
C SER A 620 -11.71 -5.79 13.69
N PHE A 621 -12.22 -4.58 13.81
CA PHE A 621 -12.08 -3.72 14.99
C PHE A 621 -13.45 -3.30 15.48
N LEU A 622 -13.80 -3.67 16.72
CA LEU A 622 -14.99 -3.20 17.41
C LEU A 622 -14.57 -2.57 18.73
N LEU A 623 -14.60 -1.24 18.77
CA LEU A 623 -14.12 -0.42 19.87
C LEU A 623 -15.30 0.37 20.44
N LEU A 624 -15.80 -0.06 21.61
CA LEU A 624 -16.95 0.51 22.32
C LEU A 624 -16.61 0.98 23.72
N ARG A 625 -15.32 1.11 24.04
CA ARG A 625 -14.81 1.47 25.37
C ARG A 625 -15.37 2.81 25.86
N SER A 626 -15.52 2.92 27.17
CA SER A 626 -15.90 4.18 27.84
C SER A 626 -17.20 4.77 27.28
N ASN A 627 -18.27 3.96 27.37
CA ASN A 627 -19.65 4.29 27.05
C ASN A 627 -20.61 3.84 28.16
N ASN A 628 -21.89 3.92 27.91
CA ASN A 628 -22.93 3.49 28.85
C ASN A 628 -23.75 2.27 28.36
N PHE A 629 -23.11 1.37 27.59
CA PHE A 629 -23.76 0.14 27.13
C PHE A 629 -24.08 -0.79 28.31
N SER A 630 -25.23 -1.46 28.23
CA SER A 630 -25.74 -2.30 29.31
C SER A 630 -26.28 -3.63 28.78
N GLY A 631 -26.64 -4.54 29.69
CA GLY A 631 -27.15 -5.87 29.35
C GLY A 631 -26.02 -6.85 29.03
N ASP A 632 -26.39 -7.98 28.45
CA ASP A 632 -25.46 -9.09 28.20
C ASP A 632 -24.64 -8.87 26.91
N ILE A 633 -23.44 -9.45 26.85
CA ILE A 633 -22.66 -9.54 25.60
C ILE A 633 -23.41 -10.44 24.61
N PRO A 634 -23.84 -9.96 23.44
CA PRO A 634 -24.66 -10.75 22.52
C PRO A 634 -23.91 -11.98 21.97
N LEU A 635 -24.54 -13.15 22.00
CA LEU A 635 -23.97 -14.39 21.44
C LEU A 635 -23.62 -14.25 19.97
N LYS A 636 -24.30 -13.38 19.24
CA LYS A 636 -24.07 -13.14 17.81
C LYS A 636 -22.72 -12.46 17.52
N LEU A 637 -22.10 -11.76 18.48
CA LEU A 637 -20.74 -11.24 18.32
C LEU A 637 -19.73 -12.35 18.04
N CYS A 638 -19.97 -13.57 18.49
CA CYS A 638 -19.12 -14.73 18.19
C CYS A 638 -19.10 -15.12 16.68
N TRP A 639 -19.92 -14.50 15.83
CA TRP A 639 -19.91 -14.73 14.39
C TRP A 639 -18.91 -13.84 13.65
N LEU A 640 -18.32 -12.86 14.34
CA LEU A 640 -17.28 -11.98 13.81
C LEU A 640 -15.94 -12.72 13.66
N LYS A 641 -15.84 -13.54 12.61
CA LYS A 641 -14.67 -14.40 12.38
C LYS A 641 -13.37 -13.60 12.16
N ASN A 642 -13.49 -12.39 11.60
CA ASN A 642 -12.36 -11.52 11.23
C ASN A 642 -11.90 -10.60 12.38
N ILE A 643 -12.58 -10.61 13.53
CA ILE A 643 -12.26 -9.72 14.64
C ILE A 643 -10.83 -9.93 15.14
N THR A 644 -10.07 -8.85 15.26
CA THR A 644 -8.71 -8.80 15.81
C THR A 644 -8.69 -8.02 17.12
N VAL A 645 -9.47 -6.94 17.23
CA VAL A 645 -9.59 -6.15 18.45
C VAL A 645 -11.05 -6.03 18.85
N LEU A 646 -11.36 -6.51 20.03
CA LEU A 646 -12.67 -6.39 20.68
C LEU A 646 -12.49 -5.67 22.02
N ASP A 647 -12.80 -4.38 22.06
CA ASP A 647 -12.76 -3.56 23.27
C ASP A 647 -14.17 -3.12 23.68
N LEU A 648 -14.70 -3.72 24.74
CA LEU A 648 -15.99 -3.40 25.35
C LEU A 648 -15.80 -2.84 26.77
N SER A 649 -14.59 -2.44 27.11
CA SER A 649 -14.21 -2.05 28.46
C SER A 649 -14.89 -0.75 28.92
N ASN A 650 -14.92 -0.56 30.22
CA ASN A 650 -15.48 0.63 30.86
C ASN A 650 -16.92 0.96 30.39
N ASN A 651 -17.80 -0.04 30.60
CA ASN A 651 -19.24 0.03 30.30
C ASN A 651 -20.07 -0.50 31.47
N ASN A 652 -21.37 -0.68 31.26
CA ASN A 652 -22.28 -1.23 32.26
C ASN A 652 -22.80 -2.64 31.85
N LEU A 653 -21.98 -3.42 31.13
CA LEU A 653 -22.33 -4.75 30.64
C LEU A 653 -22.40 -5.74 31.80
N SER A 654 -23.36 -6.66 31.72
CA SER A 654 -23.67 -7.67 32.76
C SER A 654 -23.72 -9.08 32.17
N GLY A 655 -24.12 -10.05 32.96
CA GLY A 655 -24.22 -11.44 32.49
C GLY A 655 -22.86 -12.13 32.33
N ASN A 656 -22.84 -13.21 31.57
CA ASN A 656 -21.67 -14.07 31.44
C ASN A 656 -20.86 -13.76 30.18
N ILE A 657 -19.56 -14.05 30.20
CA ILE A 657 -18.76 -14.10 28.99
C ILE A 657 -19.25 -15.30 28.15
N PRO A 658 -19.61 -15.09 26.87
CA PRO A 658 -20.14 -16.16 26.01
C PRO A 658 -19.13 -17.29 25.76
N SER A 659 -19.54 -18.55 25.90
CA SER A 659 -18.70 -19.72 25.59
C SER A 659 -18.39 -19.83 24.08
N CYS A 660 -19.24 -19.28 23.21
CA CYS A 660 -19.01 -19.23 21.77
C CYS A 660 -17.82 -18.35 21.32
N ILE A 661 -17.13 -17.67 22.24
CA ILE A 661 -15.94 -16.83 21.95
C ILE A 661 -14.84 -17.59 21.20
N GLN A 662 -14.78 -18.92 21.32
CA GLN A 662 -13.91 -19.79 20.52
C GLN A 662 -14.09 -19.68 19.00
N ASN A 663 -15.25 -19.18 18.53
CA ASN A 663 -15.55 -19.01 17.12
C ASN A 663 -14.89 -17.78 16.50
N LEU A 664 -14.23 -16.94 17.28
CA LEU A 664 -13.43 -15.80 16.80
C LEU A 664 -12.13 -16.32 16.21
N THR A 665 -12.22 -16.84 14.97
CA THR A 665 -11.16 -17.67 14.34
C THR A 665 -9.86 -16.95 14.11
N THR A 666 -9.89 -15.64 13.79
CA THR A 666 -8.68 -14.84 13.60
C THR A 666 -7.85 -14.73 14.90
N LEU A 667 -8.52 -14.68 16.05
CA LEU A 667 -7.85 -14.66 17.37
C LEU A 667 -7.24 -16.02 17.76
N ALA A 668 -7.67 -17.10 17.12
CA ALA A 668 -7.11 -18.43 17.34
C ALA A 668 -5.90 -18.73 16.43
N GLN A 669 -5.72 -18.01 15.33
CA GLN A 669 -4.62 -18.19 14.37
C GLN A 669 -3.34 -17.50 14.84
N LYS A 670 -2.17 -18.14 14.63
CA LYS A 670 -0.86 -17.55 14.95
C LYS A 670 -0.43 -16.48 13.94
N GLU A 671 -0.66 -16.75 12.67
CA GLU A 671 -0.32 -15.82 11.62
C GLU A 671 -1.43 -14.79 11.44
N SER A 672 -1.04 -13.55 11.31
CA SER A 672 -1.92 -12.51 10.82
C SER A 672 -2.09 -12.77 9.32
N SER A 673 -3.28 -13.21 8.89
CA SER A 673 -3.69 -12.96 7.53
C SER A 673 -3.87 -11.44 7.45
N ALA A 674 -2.80 -10.76 7.11
CA ALA A 674 -2.79 -9.31 7.01
C ALA A 674 -3.78 -8.92 5.91
N ILE A 675 -5.00 -8.58 6.31
CA ILE A 675 -5.87 -7.77 5.47
C ILE A 675 -5.18 -6.41 5.46
N ASP A 676 -4.64 -6.03 4.32
CA ASP A 676 -4.06 -4.71 4.16
C ASP A 676 -5.21 -3.70 4.15
N TYR A 677 -5.41 -3.02 5.27
CA TYR A 677 -6.30 -1.87 5.37
C TYR A 677 -5.64 -0.68 4.68
N TYR A 678 -5.61 -0.70 3.35
CA TYR A 678 -5.19 0.44 2.57
C TYR A 678 -6.41 1.00 1.87
N PHE A 679 -6.84 2.15 2.31
CA PHE A 679 -7.70 2.97 1.49
C PHE A 679 -6.83 3.63 0.40
N ALA A 680 -7.15 3.35 -0.83
CA ALA A 680 -6.44 3.91 -1.97
C ALA A 680 -7.32 4.94 -2.66
N VAL A 681 -7.11 6.21 -2.35
CA VAL A 681 -7.63 7.29 -3.21
C VAL A 681 -6.79 7.32 -4.48
N SER A 682 -7.42 7.00 -5.61
CA SER A 682 -6.75 7.05 -6.90
C SER A 682 -6.85 8.44 -7.48
N TYR A 683 -5.72 9.13 -7.62
CA TYR A 683 -5.64 10.43 -8.29
C TYR A 683 -5.05 10.23 -9.68
N PRO A 684 -5.68 10.72 -10.75
CA PRO A 684 -5.07 10.69 -12.08
C PRO A 684 -3.83 11.61 -12.04
N ASP A 685 -2.66 11.03 -12.11
CA ASP A 685 -1.44 11.75 -12.47
C ASP A 685 -1.14 11.52 -13.95
N GLY A 686 -0.29 12.35 -14.56
CA GLY A 686 0.03 12.28 -15.97
C GLY A 686 0.61 10.94 -16.45
N ASN A 687 0.96 10.02 -15.52
CA ASN A 687 1.59 8.72 -15.77
C ASN A 687 0.79 7.54 -15.18
N GLY A 688 -0.42 7.77 -14.63
CA GLY A 688 -1.24 6.72 -14.03
C GLY A 688 -2.09 7.23 -12.86
N TYR A 689 -2.41 6.34 -11.92
CA TYR A 689 -3.15 6.68 -10.71
C TYR A 689 -2.22 6.65 -9.51
N TYR A 690 -2.06 7.77 -8.83
CA TYR A 690 -1.46 7.80 -7.50
C TYR A 690 -2.46 7.26 -6.49
N LYS A 691 -2.04 6.29 -5.68
CA LYS A 691 -2.82 5.78 -4.56
C LYS A 691 -2.34 6.43 -3.28
N GLY A 692 -3.15 7.31 -2.70
CA GLY A 692 -3.00 7.72 -1.32
C GLY A 692 -3.42 6.58 -0.39
N PHE A 693 -2.66 6.35 0.68
CA PHE A 693 -3.00 5.31 1.66
C PHE A 693 -3.48 5.99 2.94
N TYR A 694 -4.69 5.67 3.35
CA TYR A 694 -5.19 6.01 4.68
C TYR A 694 -5.02 4.80 5.59
N VAL A 695 -4.66 5.03 6.82
CA VAL A 695 -4.55 4.00 7.84
C VAL A 695 -5.29 4.47 9.07
N ASP A 696 -6.21 3.63 9.55
CA ASP A 696 -6.93 3.88 10.78
C ASP A 696 -5.96 3.99 11.97
N LYS A 697 -6.28 4.92 12.86
CA LYS A 697 -5.62 5.10 14.15
C LYS A 697 -6.57 4.60 15.23
N ALA A 698 -6.08 3.71 16.08
CA ALA A 698 -6.84 3.24 17.24
C ALA A 698 -6.06 3.48 18.53
N SER A 699 -6.73 4.06 19.52
CA SER A 699 -6.24 4.13 20.88
C SER A 699 -6.70 2.89 21.63
N VAL A 700 -5.79 2.03 22.04
CA VAL A 700 -6.08 0.78 22.75
C VAL A 700 -5.27 0.68 24.05
N MET A 701 -5.87 0.06 25.08
CA MET A 701 -5.15 -0.25 26.30
C MET A 701 -4.16 -1.39 26.05
N TRP A 702 -2.90 -1.08 26.06
CA TRP A 702 -1.82 -2.04 25.91
C TRP A 702 -0.97 -2.15 27.18
N LYS A 703 -0.98 -3.34 27.79
CA LYS A 703 -0.20 -3.62 29.02
C LYS A 703 -0.44 -2.59 30.13
N GLY A 704 -1.70 -2.16 30.29
CA GLY A 704 -2.12 -1.21 31.34
C GLY A 704 -1.89 0.27 31.01
N MET A 705 -1.42 0.60 29.81
CA MET A 705 -1.29 1.98 29.31
C MET A 705 -2.07 2.15 28.01
N GLU A 706 -2.71 3.30 27.86
CA GLU A 706 -3.33 3.67 26.60
C GLU A 706 -2.26 4.07 25.58
N ARG A 707 -2.35 3.56 24.38
CA ARG A 707 -1.42 3.82 23.31
C ARG A 707 -2.15 3.94 21.98
N ASP A 708 -1.72 4.92 21.20
CA ASP A 708 -2.15 5.07 19.83
C ASP A 708 -1.34 4.15 18.93
N TYR A 709 -2.04 3.39 18.12
CA TYR A 709 -1.45 2.53 17.11
C TYR A 709 -1.84 2.99 15.73
N GLU A 710 -0.85 3.09 14.87
CA GLU A 710 -0.99 3.47 13.47
C GLU A 710 -0.33 2.42 12.58
N ASN A 711 -0.75 2.34 11.31
CA ASN A 711 -0.10 1.53 10.28
C ASN A 711 -0.04 0.02 10.58
N GLY A 712 0.98 -0.63 10.04
CA GLY A 712 1.17 -2.08 10.14
C GLY A 712 1.17 -2.68 11.55
N ASN A 713 1.40 -1.85 12.59
CA ASN A 713 1.36 -2.28 13.98
C ASN A 713 -0.07 -2.61 14.45
N LEU A 714 -1.09 -1.90 13.95
CA LEU A 714 -2.49 -2.17 14.29
C LEU A 714 -2.91 -3.58 13.84
N LYS A 715 -2.38 -4.06 12.71
CA LYS A 715 -2.66 -5.40 12.15
C LYS A 715 -2.17 -6.54 13.02
N THR A 716 -1.13 -6.32 13.82
CA THR A 716 -0.52 -7.35 14.67
C THR A 716 -1.24 -7.50 16.01
N LEU A 717 -2.11 -6.55 16.36
CA LEU A 717 -2.85 -6.56 17.61
C LEU A 717 -3.96 -7.61 17.58
N LYS A 718 -3.98 -8.47 18.59
CA LYS A 718 -5.05 -9.44 18.85
C LYS A 718 -5.46 -9.29 20.30
N ILE A 719 -6.52 -8.49 20.53
CA ILE A 719 -6.90 -7.99 21.85
C ILE A 719 -8.36 -8.31 22.17
N ILE A 720 -8.60 -8.78 23.38
CA ILE A 720 -9.92 -8.78 24.03
C ILE A 720 -9.80 -7.98 25.32
N ASP A 721 -10.53 -6.87 25.41
CA ASP A 721 -10.67 -6.08 26.62
C ASP A 721 -12.16 -5.98 27.02
N LEU A 722 -12.53 -6.61 28.12
CA LEU A 722 -13.85 -6.59 28.73
C LEU A 722 -13.81 -5.97 30.14
N SER A 723 -12.73 -5.30 30.48
CA SER A 723 -12.48 -4.78 31.85
C SER A 723 -13.47 -3.69 32.26
N SER A 724 -13.56 -3.43 33.54
CA SER A 724 -14.40 -2.37 34.11
C SER A 724 -15.87 -2.45 33.64
N ASN A 725 -16.48 -3.64 33.90
CA ASN A 725 -17.89 -3.92 33.60
C ASN A 725 -18.54 -4.59 34.85
N LYS A 726 -19.74 -5.10 34.69
CA LYS A 726 -20.47 -5.87 35.73
C LYS A 726 -20.63 -7.35 35.35
N LEU A 727 -19.68 -7.90 34.59
CA LEU A 727 -19.73 -9.28 34.12
C LEU A 727 -19.64 -10.26 35.28
N THR A 728 -20.46 -11.30 35.25
CA THR A 728 -20.60 -12.33 36.28
C THR A 728 -20.25 -13.73 35.74
N GLY A 729 -20.36 -14.75 36.58
CA GLY A 729 -20.13 -16.13 36.17
C GLY A 729 -18.66 -16.48 36.02
N LYS A 730 -18.36 -17.57 35.31
CA LYS A 730 -17.00 -18.12 35.17
C LYS A 730 -16.35 -17.65 33.90
N ILE A 731 -15.00 -17.59 33.90
CA ILE A 731 -14.26 -17.48 32.65
C ILE A 731 -14.48 -18.77 31.84
N PRO A 732 -15.06 -18.73 30.62
CA PRO A 732 -15.33 -19.94 29.85
C PRO A 732 -14.03 -20.63 29.46
N VAL A 733 -14.00 -21.97 29.51
CA VAL A 733 -12.82 -22.76 29.14
C VAL A 733 -12.41 -22.57 27.68
N GLU A 734 -13.37 -22.21 26.85
CA GLU A 734 -13.26 -21.94 25.43
C GLU A 734 -12.36 -20.74 25.10
N VAL A 735 -12.13 -19.82 26.04
CA VAL A 735 -11.16 -18.72 25.88
C VAL A 735 -9.77 -19.27 25.58
N SER A 736 -9.43 -20.44 26.18
CA SER A 736 -8.11 -21.06 25.99
C SER A 736 -7.84 -21.54 24.56
N VAL A 737 -8.85 -21.58 23.67
CA VAL A 737 -8.70 -21.94 22.25
C VAL A 737 -8.08 -20.78 21.45
N LEU A 738 -8.21 -19.55 21.92
CA LEU A 738 -7.72 -18.35 21.26
C LEU A 738 -6.18 -18.25 21.35
N SER A 739 -5.48 -19.20 20.73
CA SER A 739 -4.03 -19.38 20.88
C SER A 739 -3.20 -18.26 20.22
N GLY A 740 -3.79 -17.47 19.33
CA GLY A 740 -3.18 -16.28 18.71
C GLY A 740 -3.42 -14.97 19.49
N LEU A 741 -4.26 -14.99 20.54
CA LEU A 741 -4.55 -13.81 21.33
C LEU A 741 -3.28 -13.29 22.03
N VAL A 742 -3.04 -11.98 21.97
CA VAL A 742 -1.86 -11.33 22.51
C VAL A 742 -2.18 -10.65 23.85
N GLN A 743 -3.39 -10.10 23.99
CA GLN A 743 -3.83 -9.50 25.26
C GLN A 743 -5.25 -9.94 25.62
N LEU A 744 -5.41 -10.30 26.89
CA LEU A 744 -6.71 -10.57 27.54
C LEU A 744 -6.82 -9.75 28.84
N ASN A 745 -7.78 -8.82 28.85
CA ASN A 745 -8.11 -8.01 30.02
C ASN A 745 -9.57 -8.24 30.44
N LEU A 746 -9.76 -8.85 31.61
CA LEU A 746 -11.06 -9.10 32.25
C LEU A 746 -11.15 -8.42 33.60
N SER A 747 -10.23 -7.51 33.92
CA SER A 747 -10.12 -6.90 35.27
C SER A 747 -11.37 -6.07 35.65
N ARG A 748 -11.55 -5.82 36.94
CA ARG A 748 -12.64 -4.95 37.44
C ARG A 748 -14.03 -5.40 36.96
N ASN A 749 -14.35 -6.68 37.25
CA ASN A 749 -15.63 -7.32 36.99
C ASN A 749 -16.10 -8.07 38.28
N GLN A 750 -17.16 -8.86 38.14
CA GLN A 750 -17.69 -9.71 39.21
C GLN A 750 -17.54 -11.19 38.85
N LEU A 751 -16.49 -11.55 38.13
CA LEU A 751 -16.24 -12.92 37.69
C LEU A 751 -15.89 -13.83 38.84
N THR A 752 -16.42 -15.05 38.81
CA THR A 752 -16.26 -16.08 39.86
C THR A 752 -15.63 -17.35 39.26
N GLY A 753 -15.38 -18.34 40.16
CA GLY A 753 -14.81 -19.63 39.76
C GLY A 753 -13.30 -19.55 39.56
N TRP A 754 -12.74 -20.35 38.67
CA TRP A 754 -11.31 -20.53 38.50
C TRP A 754 -10.80 -20.12 37.12
N ILE A 755 -9.47 -19.87 37.03
CA ILE A 755 -8.80 -19.70 35.74
C ILE A 755 -8.83 -21.04 35.00
N PRO A 756 -9.25 -21.07 33.71
CA PRO A 756 -9.28 -22.30 32.92
C PRO A 756 -7.96 -23.06 32.93
N SER A 757 -8.01 -24.38 33.21
CA SER A 757 -6.81 -25.23 33.34
C SER A 757 -5.96 -25.29 32.06
N LYS A 758 -6.56 -24.97 30.87
CA LYS A 758 -5.88 -24.95 29.58
C LYS A 758 -5.36 -23.56 29.17
N ILE A 759 -5.38 -22.56 30.07
CA ILE A 759 -4.95 -21.17 29.74
C ILE A 759 -3.53 -21.13 29.12
N GLY A 760 -2.64 -22.05 29.50
CA GLY A 760 -1.30 -22.16 28.93
C GLY A 760 -1.23 -22.51 27.43
N GLN A 761 -2.38 -22.84 26.79
CA GLN A 761 -2.45 -23.02 25.33
C GLN A 761 -2.39 -21.69 24.57
N MET A 762 -2.68 -20.57 25.22
CA MET A 762 -2.62 -19.23 24.67
C MET A 762 -1.15 -18.73 24.59
N ARG A 763 -0.33 -19.43 23.82
CA ARG A 763 1.13 -19.25 23.84
C ARG A 763 1.60 -17.88 23.33
N GLN A 764 0.76 -17.15 22.58
CA GLN A 764 1.08 -15.80 22.10
C GLN A 764 0.73 -14.69 23.11
N LEU A 765 0.14 -15.05 24.26
CA LEU A 765 -0.33 -14.09 25.24
C LEU A 765 0.85 -13.34 25.88
N GLU A 766 0.86 -12.02 25.70
CA GLU A 766 1.85 -11.10 26.28
C GLU A 766 1.33 -10.36 27.50
N SER A 767 0.00 -10.14 27.56
CA SER A 767 -0.63 -9.43 28.69
C SER A 767 -1.87 -10.17 29.17
N LEU A 768 -1.96 -10.41 30.48
CA LEU A 768 -3.12 -11.00 31.14
C LEU A 768 -3.45 -10.20 32.40
N ASP A 769 -4.63 -9.55 32.39
CA ASP A 769 -5.16 -8.87 33.58
C ASP A 769 -6.52 -9.45 34.00
N LEU A 770 -6.57 -10.10 35.16
CA LEU A 770 -7.77 -10.66 35.80
C LEU A 770 -8.05 -10.00 37.13
N SER A 771 -7.37 -8.90 37.46
CA SER A 771 -7.43 -8.25 38.75
C SER A 771 -8.82 -7.73 39.11
N GLN A 772 -9.07 -7.54 40.42
CA GLN A 772 -10.30 -6.96 40.91
C GLN A 772 -11.55 -7.74 40.44
N ASN A 773 -11.59 -9.05 40.78
CA ASN A 773 -12.69 -9.96 40.52
C ASN A 773 -12.96 -10.83 41.78
N GLN A 774 -13.83 -11.81 41.67
CA GLN A 774 -14.16 -12.79 42.72
C GLN A 774 -13.65 -14.19 42.32
N LEU A 775 -12.58 -14.26 41.51
CA LEU A 775 -11.99 -15.52 41.05
C LEU A 775 -11.34 -16.25 42.24
N SER A 776 -11.42 -17.58 42.26
CA SER A 776 -10.97 -18.42 43.37
C SER A 776 -10.26 -19.69 42.87
N GLY A 777 -9.81 -20.53 43.82
CA GLY A 777 -9.12 -21.77 43.48
C GLY A 777 -7.64 -21.61 43.21
N HIS A 778 -7.04 -22.64 42.56
CA HIS A 778 -5.60 -22.68 42.31
C HIS A 778 -5.22 -21.98 41.03
N LEU A 779 -4.03 -21.40 40.99
CA LEU A 779 -3.44 -20.96 39.72
C LEU A 779 -3.05 -22.19 38.89
N PRO A 780 -3.53 -22.36 37.67
CA PRO A 780 -3.24 -23.54 36.85
C PRO A 780 -1.74 -23.67 36.55
N GLY A 781 -1.19 -24.87 36.70
CA GLY A 781 0.22 -25.15 36.41
C GLY A 781 0.56 -24.88 34.92
N SER A 782 -0.44 -24.94 34.03
CA SER A 782 -0.26 -24.62 32.59
C SER A 782 0.14 -23.15 32.33
N MET A 783 -0.09 -22.24 33.29
CA MET A 783 0.36 -20.83 33.14
C MET A 783 1.89 -20.73 32.98
N SER A 784 2.64 -21.72 33.45
CA SER A 784 4.10 -21.81 33.22
C SER A 784 4.49 -21.94 31.72
N GLN A 785 3.55 -22.25 30.85
CA GLN A 785 3.76 -22.39 29.42
C GLN A 785 3.58 -21.07 28.65
N LEU A 786 3.15 -19.99 29.32
CA LEU A 786 2.94 -18.66 28.74
C LEU A 786 4.29 -17.92 28.62
N ASN A 787 5.15 -18.36 27.73
CA ASN A 787 6.52 -17.89 27.62
C ASN A 787 6.67 -16.43 27.14
N PHE A 788 5.67 -15.88 26.45
CA PHE A 788 5.67 -14.48 25.98
C PHE A 788 5.02 -13.52 26.98
N LEU A 789 4.44 -14.03 28.07
CA LEU A 789 3.71 -13.20 29.02
C LEU A 789 4.67 -12.21 29.72
N SER A 790 4.53 -10.93 29.39
CA SER A 790 5.37 -9.85 29.94
C SER A 790 4.65 -9.01 30.97
N THR A 791 3.30 -9.05 30.98
CA THR A 791 2.47 -8.34 31.96
C THR A 791 1.44 -9.30 32.52
N LEU A 792 1.42 -9.41 33.87
CA LEU A 792 0.46 -10.23 34.61
C LEU A 792 -0.11 -9.41 35.76
N ASN A 793 -1.43 -9.44 35.93
CA ASN A 793 -2.11 -8.88 37.07
C ASN A 793 -3.25 -9.79 37.55
N LEU A 794 -3.11 -10.43 38.67
CA LEU A 794 -4.09 -11.30 39.34
C LEU A 794 -4.53 -10.73 40.70
N SER A 795 -4.18 -9.50 40.99
CA SER A 795 -4.39 -8.87 42.29
C SER A 795 -5.88 -8.73 42.65
N TYR A 796 -6.20 -8.67 43.94
CA TYR A 796 -7.57 -8.47 44.44
C TYR A 796 -8.58 -9.49 43.87
N ASN A 797 -8.30 -10.78 44.21
CA ASN A 797 -9.15 -11.93 43.94
C ASN A 797 -9.18 -12.83 45.18
N ASN A 798 -9.72 -14.05 45.08
CA ASN A 798 -9.75 -15.04 46.14
C ASN A 798 -8.97 -16.32 45.77
N PHE A 799 -7.85 -16.16 45.02
CA PHE A 799 -6.98 -17.28 44.68
C PHE A 799 -6.31 -17.86 45.91
N SER A 800 -6.03 -19.16 45.90
CA SER A 800 -5.45 -19.90 46.99
C SER A 800 -4.32 -20.82 46.54
N TRP A 801 -3.54 -21.35 47.53
CA TRP A 801 -2.46 -22.28 47.30
C TRP A 801 -1.18 -21.62 46.70
N ARG A 802 -0.26 -22.49 46.30
CA ARG A 802 1.08 -22.09 45.85
C ARG A 802 1.02 -21.49 44.43
N ILE A 803 1.74 -20.38 44.22
CA ILE A 803 2.03 -19.86 42.91
C ILE A 803 2.86 -20.91 42.12
N PRO A 804 2.52 -21.27 40.87
CA PRO A 804 3.25 -22.25 40.06
C PRO A 804 4.75 -21.93 39.98
N LEU A 805 5.56 -22.95 40.22
CA LEU A 805 7.03 -22.82 40.19
C LEU A 805 7.50 -22.81 38.74
N SER A 806 7.74 -21.63 38.18
CA SER A 806 8.42 -21.42 36.89
C SER A 806 9.20 -20.11 36.94
N THR A 807 10.25 -20.00 36.16
CA THR A 807 11.06 -18.78 36.06
C THR A 807 10.19 -17.60 35.64
N GLN A 808 9.25 -17.82 34.71
CA GLN A 808 8.32 -16.81 34.21
C GLN A 808 7.40 -16.29 35.32
N MET A 809 6.76 -17.19 36.11
CA MET A 809 5.82 -16.77 37.13
C MET A 809 6.53 -16.06 38.30
N GLN A 810 7.77 -16.41 38.59
CA GLN A 810 8.59 -15.81 39.65
C GLN A 810 9.22 -14.48 39.22
N SER A 811 9.27 -14.15 37.92
CA SER A 811 9.79 -12.88 37.42
C SER A 811 8.83 -11.71 37.63
N PHE A 812 7.54 -11.97 37.85
CA PHE A 812 6.56 -10.93 38.13
C PHE A 812 6.71 -10.35 39.53
N ASN A 813 6.40 -9.06 39.67
CA ASN A 813 6.42 -8.37 40.94
C ASN A 813 5.32 -8.94 41.85
N ALA A 814 5.56 -8.94 43.18
CA ALA A 814 4.58 -9.32 44.19
C ALA A 814 3.25 -8.56 44.06
N SER A 815 3.26 -7.31 43.55
CA SER A 815 2.06 -6.52 43.28
C SER A 815 1.06 -7.19 42.34
N ALA A 816 1.53 -8.05 41.40
CA ALA A 816 0.68 -8.82 40.50
C ALA A 816 -0.25 -9.83 41.22
N PHE A 817 0.05 -10.18 42.42
CA PHE A 817 -0.64 -11.21 43.22
C PHE A 817 -1.27 -10.66 44.50
N VAL A 818 -1.03 -9.39 44.85
CA VAL A 818 -1.51 -8.76 46.08
C VAL A 818 -3.05 -8.84 46.18
N GLY A 819 -3.59 -8.89 47.43
CA GLY A 819 -5.02 -8.96 47.66
C GLY A 819 -5.64 -10.36 47.43
N ASN A 820 -4.81 -11.42 47.47
CA ASN A 820 -5.22 -12.83 47.52
C ASN A 820 -4.74 -13.46 48.83
N PRO A 821 -5.54 -13.42 49.91
CA PRO A 821 -5.07 -13.74 51.26
C PRO A 821 -4.64 -15.19 51.44
N LEU A 822 -5.12 -16.12 50.63
CA LEU A 822 -4.81 -17.55 50.68
C LEU A 822 -3.71 -18.00 49.70
N LEU A 823 -3.11 -17.07 48.96
CA LEU A 823 -2.05 -17.35 47.99
C LEU A 823 -0.68 -17.29 48.68
N CYS A 824 0.20 -18.24 48.39
CA CYS A 824 1.51 -18.35 49.03
C CYS A 824 2.63 -18.71 48.01
N GLY A 825 3.88 -18.56 48.44
CA GLY A 825 5.08 -18.84 47.65
C GLY A 825 5.57 -17.66 46.82
N LEU A 826 6.81 -17.76 46.32
CA LEU A 826 7.44 -16.67 45.57
C LEU A 826 6.59 -16.21 44.37
N PRO A 827 6.51 -14.90 44.10
CA PRO A 827 7.24 -13.78 44.72
C PRO A 827 6.60 -13.20 46.02
N LEU A 828 5.51 -13.78 46.49
CA LEU A 828 4.91 -13.36 47.76
C LEU A 828 5.74 -13.80 48.99
N THR A 829 5.68 -13.04 50.08
CA THR A 829 6.35 -13.35 51.33
C THR A 829 5.75 -14.50 52.14
N PRO A 830 4.42 -14.79 52.10
CA PRO A 830 3.86 -15.92 52.83
C PRO A 830 4.42 -17.25 52.33
N THR A 831 5.00 -18.05 53.25
CA THR A 831 5.43 -19.42 52.96
C THR A 831 4.22 -20.36 52.91
N CYS A 832 4.24 -21.35 52.00
CA CYS A 832 3.12 -22.28 51.87
C CYS A 832 3.10 -23.32 52.99
N PRO A 833 1.89 -23.74 53.47
CA PRO A 833 1.76 -24.84 54.42
C PRO A 833 2.43 -26.09 53.89
N GLY A 834 3.47 -26.58 54.60
CA GLY A 834 4.27 -27.73 54.21
C GLY A 834 5.74 -27.46 53.93
N ASP A 835 6.12 -26.19 53.72
CA ASP A 835 7.52 -25.78 53.52
C ASP A 835 8.33 -25.78 54.82
N GLU A 836 7.67 -25.80 55.99
CA GLU A 836 8.33 -25.77 57.30
C GLU A 836 8.92 -27.12 57.78
N LYS A 837 8.73 -28.23 57.05
CA LYS A 837 9.21 -29.55 57.48
C LYS A 837 10.67 -29.89 57.11
N SER A 838 11.41 -29.02 56.45
CA SER A 838 12.82 -29.26 56.14
C SER A 838 13.81 -28.56 57.08
N LYS A 839 13.35 -27.89 58.17
CA LYS A 839 14.23 -27.18 59.12
C LYS A 839 14.21 -27.73 60.57
N SER A 840 13.96 -29.00 60.81
CA SER A 840 14.12 -29.59 62.16
C SER A 840 14.69 -30.99 62.09
N LYS A 841 15.98 -31.11 61.89
CA LYS A 841 16.90 -32.10 62.45
C LYS A 841 18.35 -31.76 62.08
N SER A 842 18.97 -30.92 62.84
CA SER A 842 20.42 -31.02 63.03
C SER A 842 20.68 -30.86 64.51
N THR A 843 20.88 -32.01 65.19
CA THR A 843 21.53 -32.11 66.42
C THR A 843 22.94 -31.55 66.29
N ASP A 844 23.27 -30.77 67.30
CA ASP A 844 24.52 -30.22 67.67
C ASP A 844 25.72 -31.16 67.46
N SER A 845 26.67 -30.76 66.62
CA SER A 845 28.10 -31.08 66.71
C SER A 845 28.88 -30.10 65.83
N GLY A 846 29.78 -29.36 66.50
CA GLY A 846 30.55 -28.29 65.83
C GLY A 846 31.43 -28.79 64.70
N GLY A 847 31.55 -27.97 63.70
CA GLY A 847 32.44 -28.18 62.56
C GLY A 847 32.34 -27.00 61.56
N LYS A 848 33.35 -26.24 61.53
CA LYS A 848 33.66 -25.25 60.55
C LYS A 848 33.41 -25.83 59.13
N ASP A 849 32.76 -25.11 58.29
CA ASP A 849 32.92 -25.02 56.81
C ASP A 849 31.57 -24.87 56.09
N ASN A 850 31.19 -23.63 55.78
CA ASN A 850 30.18 -23.26 54.80
C ASN A 850 30.53 -21.93 54.13
N GLN A 851 31.79 -21.73 53.78
CA GLN A 851 32.25 -20.60 52.94
C GLN A 851 32.55 -21.01 51.49
N GLU A 852 32.59 -22.31 51.17
CA GLU A 852 32.94 -22.77 49.84
C GLU A 852 31.75 -22.85 48.85
N ASP A 853 30.55 -23.20 49.34
CA ASP A 853 29.38 -23.34 48.43
C ASP A 853 28.85 -22.01 47.88
N THR A 854 28.98 -20.93 48.65
CA THR A 854 28.64 -19.58 48.13
C THR A 854 29.69 -19.03 47.14
N ALA A 855 30.95 -19.47 47.32
CA ALA A 855 32.02 -19.07 46.43
C ALA A 855 31.96 -19.78 45.06
N GLU A 856 31.49 -21.03 45.02
CA GLU A 856 31.28 -21.77 43.75
C GLU A 856 30.05 -21.25 43.00
N PHE A 857 28.95 -20.91 43.66
CA PHE A 857 27.79 -20.26 43.06
C PHE A 857 28.18 -18.90 42.46
N TRP A 858 28.88 -18.06 43.21
CA TRP A 858 29.34 -16.77 42.69
C TRP A 858 30.41 -16.89 41.62
N LYS A 859 31.26 -17.93 41.60
CA LYS A 859 32.21 -18.20 40.54
C LYS A 859 31.53 -18.58 39.22
N SER A 860 30.42 -19.28 39.27
CA SER A 860 29.64 -19.61 38.06
C SER A 860 28.72 -18.48 37.59
N PHE A 861 28.27 -17.59 38.49
CA PHE A 861 27.33 -16.52 38.17
C PHE A 861 28.02 -15.20 37.71
N LYS A 862 29.24 -14.94 38.22
CA LYS A 862 30.02 -13.75 37.93
C LYS A 862 30.32 -13.56 36.40
N PRO A 863 30.67 -14.61 35.63
CA PRO A 863 30.83 -14.49 34.19
C PRO A 863 29.54 -14.13 33.44
N GLY A 864 28.39 -14.55 33.94
CA GLY A 864 27.09 -14.23 33.37
C GLY A 864 26.69 -12.75 33.55
N ILE A 865 26.96 -12.18 34.72
CA ILE A 865 26.72 -10.76 35.05
C ILE A 865 27.69 -9.89 34.24
N GLU A 866 28.96 -10.25 34.17
CA GLU A 866 29.97 -9.52 33.41
C GLU A 866 29.66 -9.54 31.89
N LEU A 867 29.17 -10.65 31.36
CA LEU A 867 28.73 -10.79 29.99
C LEU A 867 27.45 -9.98 29.70
N GLY A 868 26.47 -10.02 30.61
CA GLY A 868 25.23 -9.26 30.50
C GLY A 868 25.47 -7.75 30.60
N ALA A 869 26.36 -7.30 31.47
CA ALA A 869 26.77 -5.91 31.58
C ALA A 869 27.54 -5.43 30.33
N ALA A 870 28.42 -6.26 29.78
CA ALA A 870 29.15 -5.95 28.54
C ALA A 870 28.20 -5.87 27.33
N ILE A 871 27.25 -6.79 27.20
CA ILE A 871 26.23 -6.77 26.12
C ILE A 871 25.31 -5.56 26.28
N GLY A 872 24.88 -5.23 27.51
CA GLY A 872 24.07 -4.05 27.80
C GLY A 872 24.81 -2.76 27.49
N PHE A 873 26.11 -2.67 27.81
CA PHE A 873 26.93 -1.50 27.55
C PHE A 873 27.18 -1.30 26.04
N VAL A 874 27.41 -2.38 25.28
CA VAL A 874 27.52 -2.36 23.81
C VAL A 874 26.18 -1.97 23.18
N GLY A 875 25.08 -2.43 23.70
CA GLY A 875 23.74 -2.03 23.26
C GLY A 875 23.46 -0.54 23.46
N VAL A 876 23.83 0.02 24.60
CA VAL A 876 23.69 1.47 24.91
C VAL A 876 24.61 2.31 24.02
N LEU A 877 25.81 1.84 23.75
CA LEU A 877 26.75 2.50 22.82
C LEU A 877 26.22 2.48 21.37
N ALA A 878 25.65 1.34 20.93
CA ALA A 878 25.08 1.21 19.58
C ALA A 878 23.89 2.15 19.36
N VAL A 879 23.14 2.49 20.40
CA VAL A 879 22.02 3.46 20.32
C VAL A 879 22.54 4.91 20.17
N LYS A 880 23.75 5.21 20.64
CA LYS A 880 24.35 6.55 20.59
C LYS A 880 25.31 6.79 19.42
N LEU A 881 25.57 5.77 18.59
CA LEU A 881 26.47 5.87 17.43
C LEU A 881 25.70 6.26 16.16
N ASP A 882 26.35 7.02 15.27
CA ASP A 882 25.81 7.42 13.99
C ASP A 882 25.58 6.24 13.02
N HIS A 883 24.67 6.43 12.06
CA HIS A 883 24.08 5.42 11.18
C HIS A 883 25.02 4.35 10.56
N PRO A 884 26.26 4.62 10.14
CA PRO A 884 27.14 3.60 9.53
C PRO A 884 27.60 2.52 10.50
N TRP A 885 27.74 2.86 11.78
CA TRP A 885 28.25 1.94 12.82
C TRP A 885 27.17 1.00 13.37
N LYS A 886 25.91 1.40 13.29
CA LYS A 886 24.76 0.53 13.63
C LYS A 886 24.70 -0.69 12.73
N HIS A 887 24.95 -0.52 11.45
CA HIS A 887 24.91 -1.62 10.46
C HIS A 887 26.07 -2.61 10.66
N LEU A 888 27.25 -2.12 11.00
CA LEU A 888 28.42 -2.97 11.28
C LEU A 888 28.24 -3.79 12.56
N CYS A 889 27.66 -3.20 13.61
CA CYS A 889 27.32 -3.91 14.85
C CYS A 889 26.26 -4.99 14.60
N PHE A 890 25.27 -4.72 13.76
CA PHE A 890 24.21 -5.68 13.39
C PHE A 890 24.76 -6.85 12.56
N LEU A 891 25.64 -6.59 11.60
CA LEU A 891 26.32 -7.62 10.80
C LEU A 891 27.27 -8.48 11.62
N LEU A 892 27.99 -7.90 12.57
CA LEU A 892 28.85 -8.65 13.51
C LEU A 892 28.04 -9.53 14.44
N PHE A 893 26.89 -9.06 14.91
CA PHE A 893 25.99 -9.81 15.81
C PHE A 893 25.34 -11.02 15.10
N ASN A 894 24.95 -10.88 13.83
CA ASN A 894 24.36 -11.96 13.02
C ASN A 894 25.41 -13.00 12.57
N ASN A 895 26.63 -12.60 12.27
CA ASN A 895 27.71 -13.51 11.89
C ASN A 895 28.28 -14.32 13.07
N VAL A 896 28.26 -13.74 14.28
CA VAL A 896 28.70 -14.42 15.51
C VAL A 896 27.71 -15.53 15.92
N ARG A 897 26.42 -15.39 15.62
CA ARG A 897 25.39 -16.39 15.99
C ARG A 897 25.48 -17.70 15.15
N VAL A 898 26.15 -17.69 14.02
CA VAL A 898 26.14 -18.80 13.06
C VAL A 898 27.44 -19.64 13.05
N ARG A 899 28.55 -19.18 13.63
CA ARG A 899 29.89 -19.79 13.39
C ARG A 899 30.70 -20.28 14.57
N PHE A 900 30.27 -20.07 15.84
CA PHE A 900 31.16 -20.40 16.97
C PHE A 900 30.52 -21.36 17.98
N SER A 901 31.16 -22.51 18.18
CA SER A 901 30.80 -23.50 19.20
C SER A 901 31.48 -23.30 20.57
N ASN A 902 32.38 -22.32 20.71
CA ASN A 902 33.12 -22.06 21.96
C ASN A 902 33.06 -20.59 22.40
N LEU A 903 32.59 -20.37 23.63
CA LEU A 903 32.39 -19.08 24.26
C LEU A 903 33.68 -18.23 24.43
N LYS A 904 34.84 -18.86 24.53
CA LYS A 904 36.14 -18.19 24.71
C LYS A 904 36.59 -17.42 23.46
N ASP A 905 36.34 -17.93 22.28
CA ASP A 905 36.79 -17.29 21.04
C ASP A 905 35.92 -16.06 20.70
N CYS A 906 34.62 -16.08 21.07
CA CYS A 906 33.75 -14.91 20.99
C CYS A 906 34.21 -13.76 21.92
N LEU A 907 34.70 -14.10 23.09
CA LEU A 907 35.15 -13.11 24.09
C LEU A 907 36.45 -12.40 23.64
N TYR A 908 37.38 -13.15 23.05
CA TYR A 908 38.64 -12.58 22.54
C TYR A 908 38.42 -11.61 21.36
N LEU A 909 37.54 -11.94 20.48
CA LEU A 909 37.20 -11.07 19.34
C LEU A 909 36.44 -9.80 19.78
N LEU A 910 35.55 -9.92 20.77
CA LEU A 910 34.82 -8.78 21.33
C LEU A 910 35.77 -7.81 22.07
N VAL A 911 36.71 -8.34 22.85
CA VAL A 911 37.72 -7.54 23.56
C VAL A 911 38.68 -6.87 22.58
N ALA A 912 39.07 -7.54 21.52
CA ALA A 912 39.91 -6.98 20.46
C ALA A 912 39.18 -5.86 19.67
N ALA A 913 37.90 -6.04 19.36
CA ALA A 913 37.08 -5.03 18.67
C ALA A 913 36.84 -3.78 19.55
N VAL A 914 36.59 -3.96 20.83
CA VAL A 914 36.43 -2.87 21.79
C VAL A 914 37.77 -2.12 22.03
N GLY A 915 38.91 -2.86 22.10
CA GLY A 915 40.24 -2.28 22.19
C GLY A 915 40.60 -1.39 20.99
N LEU A 916 40.26 -1.83 19.78
CA LEU A 916 40.46 -1.07 18.54
C LEU A 916 39.58 0.20 18.49
N LEU A 917 38.31 0.10 18.93
CA LEU A 917 37.39 1.24 18.98
C LEU A 917 37.83 2.31 20.00
N VAL A 918 38.33 1.90 21.17
CA VAL A 918 38.82 2.83 22.20
C VAL A 918 40.07 3.53 21.71
N THR A 919 41.03 2.84 21.07
CA THR A 919 42.24 3.45 20.53
C THR A 919 41.97 4.44 19.39
N GLU A 920 40.99 4.16 18.54
CA GLU A 920 40.61 5.07 17.45
C GLU A 920 39.88 6.32 17.98
N HIS A 921 39.06 6.17 19.02
CA HIS A 921 38.32 7.28 19.65
C HIS A 921 39.26 8.22 20.42
N VAL A 922 40.21 7.66 21.16
CA VAL A 922 41.28 8.42 21.85
C VAL A 922 42.15 9.15 20.83
N SER A 923 42.50 8.54 19.69
CA SER A 923 43.20 9.15 18.59
C SER A 923 42.43 10.32 17.92
N ARG A 924 41.12 10.23 17.80
CA ARG A 924 40.24 11.31 17.29
C ARG A 924 40.07 12.46 18.28
N LEU A 925 39.91 12.15 19.58
CA LEU A 925 39.92 13.20 20.62
C LEU A 925 41.23 13.93 20.70
N GLY A 926 42.37 13.23 20.59
CA GLY A 926 43.73 13.84 20.57
C GLY A 926 43.94 14.77 19.37
N ARG A 927 43.36 14.41 18.21
CA ARG A 927 43.39 15.30 17.01
C ARG A 927 42.47 16.53 17.15
N LYS A 928 41.26 16.38 17.77
CA LYS A 928 40.42 17.54 18.04
C LYS A 928 40.98 18.47 19.10
N LEU A 929 41.66 17.96 20.15
CA LEU A 929 42.34 18.76 21.14
C LEU A 929 43.52 19.54 20.51
N LYS A 930 44.30 18.92 19.64
CA LYS A 930 45.37 19.65 18.90
C LYS A 930 44.86 20.73 17.95
N LEU A 931 43.67 20.52 17.34
CA LEU A 931 43.03 21.55 16.51
C LEU A 931 42.44 22.68 17.35
N TYR A 932 42.04 22.42 18.59
CA TYR A 932 41.52 23.43 19.52
C TYR A 932 42.66 24.26 20.10
N GLU A 933 43.83 23.65 20.43
CA GLU A 933 45.04 24.38 20.86
C GLU A 933 45.61 25.25 19.72
N ALA A 934 45.53 24.83 18.47
CA ALA A 934 45.94 25.61 17.31
C ALA A 934 45.02 26.80 16.98
N SER A 935 43.74 26.77 17.43
CA SER A 935 42.76 27.85 17.23
C SER A 935 42.75 28.87 18.38
N VAL A 936 43.45 28.61 19.49
CA VAL A 936 43.56 29.53 20.63
C VAL A 936 44.88 30.31 20.60
N SER A 937 45.79 29.89 19.71
CA SER A 937 47.12 30.57 19.52
C SER A 937 47.26 31.35 18.20
N SER A 938 46.13 31.66 17.52
CA SER A 938 46.10 32.61 16.37
C SER A 938 45.22 33.83 16.68
#